data_bb312f41ab531deba42696d22e000078
#
_entry.id   bb312f41ab531deba42696d22e000078
#
_cell.length_a   1.000
_cell.length_b   1.000
_cell.length_c   1.000
_cell.angle_alpha   90.00
_cell.angle_beta   90.00
_cell.angle_gamma   90.00
#
_symmetry.space_group_name_H-M   'P 1'
#
loop_
_entity.id
_entity.type
_entity.pdbx_description
1 polymer ?
#
loop_
_entity_poly.entity_id
_entity_poly.type
_entity_poly.pdbx_seq_one_letter_code
_entity_poly.pdbx_strand_id
1 'polypeptide(L)'
;MTDDRAYLRTLFLHPPSYEGFDGGAGARYQARREIRSFWYPTWLAQPAALVPGSRLIDAPPDDLTLDDVRPMAADYDLAVLHTSTPSFAHDVRVAAALKTENPALRIGFVGAHVAVNPERALSASTAIDFVARNEFDFTIKEVAEGRRLNAVLGLSFQSNGTIRHTPDRPVLENMDALPFVVDVYKRDLVVEHYAIGYLLHPYVSLYTGRGCRSKCTFCLWPQTVGGHRYRTRSIGHVADEIALAMRYFPLVREYFFDDDTLTDDLPRVEALARRLGKLGVTWSCNAKANVPYETLKIMKDNGLRLLLVGYESGNQKILNNVKKGIRLDIARQFTKRAKALGIKIHGTFILGLPGETAETIQETIRFARDIDPDTIQVSIAAPYPGTELFRQAVDNGWLSGQALVDDRGAQVSALSYPHLLSSEISRSTEEFYRRFYFRPRKIFAIAKEMVADRQVMRRRLREGREFLQFLGARTREASVNNATASTGPAGRATGLQVVVPVPRHSAMVASVPAAVRAASAAASLDGACRIILYTESDTLPKSCTRRLAGIGTPWTHVGSATPSKSLADELDPESPVLVIGPNTVPEPCEMRELLARRATDRQPTTWVSRGAPVGVYYPAARTLLTRAEFASGDFAHWAVSDLDMVRAPAPASSWHDASDPAGRRDAERRLFSSLRQPSDGYLARLDRTLSIALSRLLVRTPVTPNVITAVSLLVGLGGAALLASASSWNALLGAALLWASCILDGCDGEVARLKLLASRFGARFDIATDNVLHLATFVAITVHLHRRHPDMSFAGPALIFLAGVMLSMASVSWLINRYPPERRLGFKRVYERIASRDYIYLVMVLTAFERLEWFVWSSAIGANLFWISLWLGVRAQRAR
;
A
#
# COMPACT_ATOMS: atom_id res chain seq x y z
N MET A 1 -12.08 5.28 -55.17
CA MET A 1 -13.24 4.62 -54.58
C MET A 1 -13.58 5.39 -53.32
N THR A 2 -14.56 6.24 -53.33
CA THR A 2 -15.12 6.90 -52.13
C THR A 2 -15.86 5.84 -51.38
N ASP A 3 -15.32 5.49 -50.20
CA ASP A 3 -15.96 4.53 -49.27
C ASP A 3 -17.26 5.19 -48.75
N ASP A 4 -18.41 4.65 -49.13
CA ASP A 4 -19.76 5.19 -48.88
C ASP A 4 -20.23 4.94 -47.44
N ARG A 5 -19.23 4.81 -46.47
CA ARG A 5 -19.50 4.57 -45.07
C ARG A 5 -19.81 5.88 -44.34
N ALA A 6 -20.94 5.94 -43.69
CA ALA A 6 -21.34 7.09 -42.85
C ALA A 6 -20.44 7.34 -41.65
N TYR A 7 -19.64 6.32 -41.23
CA TYR A 7 -18.74 6.39 -40.07
C TYR A 7 -17.41 5.70 -40.33
N LEU A 8 -16.33 6.20 -39.71
CA LEU A 8 -15.02 5.53 -39.62
C LEU A 8 -15.17 4.25 -38.78
N ARG A 9 -14.43 3.18 -39.18
CA ARG A 9 -14.33 1.96 -38.34
C ARG A 9 -13.68 2.35 -37.02
N THR A 10 -14.43 2.36 -35.94
CA THR A 10 -13.99 2.95 -34.67
C THR A 10 -13.83 1.90 -33.58
N LEU A 11 -12.65 1.86 -32.97
CA LEU A 11 -12.32 1.10 -31.77
C LEU A 11 -12.36 2.03 -30.56
N PHE A 12 -13.19 1.69 -29.59
CA PHE A 12 -13.09 2.26 -28.23
C PHE A 12 -12.28 1.29 -27.37
N LEU A 13 -11.19 1.78 -26.79
CA LEU A 13 -10.24 0.94 -26.09
C LEU A 13 -10.00 1.47 -24.67
N HIS A 14 -10.26 0.63 -23.70
CA HIS A 14 -9.58 0.75 -22.41
C HIS A 14 -8.32 -0.10 -22.46
N PRO A 15 -7.12 0.52 -22.39
CA PRO A 15 -5.86 -0.17 -22.64
C PRO A 15 -5.58 -1.33 -21.68
N PRO A 16 -4.76 -2.31 -22.09
CA PRO A 16 -4.32 -3.40 -21.22
C PRO A 16 -3.62 -2.91 -19.97
N SER A 17 -3.75 -3.64 -18.89
CA SER A 17 -2.98 -3.40 -17.68
C SER A 17 -1.50 -3.72 -17.89
N TYR A 18 -0.61 -3.03 -17.17
CA TYR A 18 0.82 -3.31 -17.17
C TYR A 18 1.30 -3.82 -15.80
N GLU A 19 2.17 -4.83 -15.80
CA GLU A 19 2.84 -5.37 -14.59
C GLU A 19 1.90 -5.63 -13.39
N GLY A 20 0.68 -6.09 -13.66
CA GLY A 20 -0.32 -6.37 -12.63
C GLY A 20 -1.05 -5.14 -12.10
N PHE A 21 -0.91 -3.98 -12.77
CA PHE A 21 -1.77 -2.84 -12.60
C PHE A 21 -3.11 -3.16 -13.27
N ASP A 22 -4.14 -3.37 -12.46
CA ASP A 22 -5.50 -3.39 -12.97
C ASP A 22 -6.05 -1.96 -12.92
N GLY A 23 -5.79 -1.18 -13.93
CA GLY A 23 -6.20 0.21 -14.03
C GLY A 23 -7.69 0.46 -13.85
N GLY A 24 -8.45 -0.58 -13.61
CA GLY A 24 -9.86 -0.59 -13.33
C GLY A 24 -10.60 0.25 -14.35
N ALA A 25 -10.98 -0.33 -15.47
CA ALA A 25 -11.70 0.36 -16.51
C ALA A 25 -12.82 1.21 -15.93
N GLY A 26 -12.94 2.41 -16.36
CA GLY A 26 -13.93 3.32 -15.80
C GLY A 26 -13.73 3.63 -14.31
N ALA A 27 -12.69 3.06 -13.65
CA ALA A 27 -12.35 3.49 -12.31
C ALA A 27 -11.97 4.96 -12.35
N ARG A 28 -12.63 5.72 -11.53
CA ARG A 28 -12.39 7.15 -11.40
C ARG A 28 -11.02 7.44 -10.82
N TYR A 29 -10.43 6.45 -10.15
CA TYR A 29 -9.21 6.52 -9.38
C TYR A 29 -8.36 5.30 -9.68
N GLN A 30 -7.50 5.42 -10.63
CA GLN A 30 -6.71 4.35 -11.19
C GLN A 30 -5.56 4.00 -10.24
N ALA A 31 -5.75 2.99 -9.44
CA ALA A 31 -4.71 2.37 -8.65
C ALA A 31 -5.07 0.91 -8.45
N ARG A 32 -4.06 0.06 -8.29
CA ARG A 32 -4.27 -1.33 -7.90
C ARG A 32 -5.02 -1.39 -6.58
N ARG A 33 -6.15 -2.08 -6.59
CA ARG A 33 -7.02 -2.20 -5.43
C ARG A 33 -6.57 -3.32 -4.50
N GLU A 34 -7.08 -3.25 -3.27
CA GLU A 34 -6.88 -4.27 -2.23
C GLU A 34 -7.45 -5.63 -2.65
N ILE A 35 -8.49 -5.60 -3.47
CA ILE A 35 -9.17 -6.74 -4.06
C ILE A 35 -9.33 -6.45 -5.55
N ARG A 36 -8.99 -7.42 -6.40
CA ARG A 36 -9.14 -7.28 -7.85
C ARG A 36 -10.59 -6.93 -8.18
N SER A 37 -10.78 -5.76 -8.81
CA SER A 37 -12.11 -5.19 -9.06
C SER A 37 -12.13 -4.53 -10.43
N PHE A 38 -13.15 -4.85 -11.22
CA PHE A 38 -13.34 -4.26 -12.54
C PHE A 38 -14.66 -3.50 -12.59
N TRP A 39 -14.55 -2.23 -12.98
CA TRP A 39 -15.68 -1.34 -13.22
C TRP A 39 -16.04 -1.36 -14.68
N TYR A 40 -17.32 -1.15 -14.99
CA TYR A 40 -17.74 -1.03 -16.37
C TYR A 40 -17.11 0.18 -17.05
N PRO A 41 -16.68 0.08 -18.33
CA PRO A 41 -16.15 1.18 -19.12
C PRO A 41 -17.28 2.06 -19.67
N THR A 42 -18.20 2.48 -18.79
CA THR A 42 -19.43 3.20 -19.16
C THR A 42 -19.12 4.48 -19.92
N TRP A 43 -18.02 5.18 -19.56
CA TRP A 43 -17.56 6.39 -20.25
C TRP A 43 -17.14 6.14 -21.70
N LEU A 44 -16.69 4.95 -22.06
CA LEU A 44 -16.40 4.57 -23.44
C LEU A 44 -17.63 3.94 -24.11
N ALA A 45 -18.47 3.25 -23.34
CA ALA A 45 -19.67 2.63 -23.86
C ALA A 45 -20.71 3.66 -24.35
N GLN A 46 -20.80 4.82 -23.69
CA GLN A 46 -21.74 5.89 -24.10
C GLN A 46 -21.39 6.46 -25.49
N PRO A 47 -20.17 6.91 -25.80
CA PRO A 47 -19.84 7.31 -27.17
C PRO A 47 -19.85 6.14 -28.15
N ALA A 48 -19.52 4.91 -27.73
CA ALA A 48 -19.61 3.72 -28.59
C ALA A 48 -21.05 3.45 -29.02
N ALA A 49 -22.05 3.70 -28.14
CA ALA A 49 -23.47 3.58 -28.48
C ALA A 49 -23.94 4.62 -29.51
N LEU A 50 -23.23 5.76 -29.62
CA LEU A 50 -23.51 6.83 -30.61
C LEU A 50 -22.86 6.57 -31.97
N VAL A 51 -21.94 5.60 -32.08
CA VAL A 51 -21.18 5.31 -33.30
C VAL A 51 -21.53 3.92 -33.81
N PRO A 52 -22.42 3.80 -34.78
CA PRO A 52 -22.80 2.53 -35.37
C PRO A 52 -21.61 1.75 -35.92
N GLY A 53 -21.58 0.44 -35.69
CA GLY A 53 -20.49 -0.43 -36.15
C GLY A 53 -19.17 -0.29 -35.38
N SER A 54 -19.13 0.54 -34.33
CA SER A 54 -17.96 0.60 -33.43
C SER A 54 -17.81 -0.67 -32.60
N ARG A 55 -16.58 -0.89 -32.08
CA ARG A 55 -16.28 -1.95 -31.12
C ARG A 55 -15.73 -1.34 -29.84
N LEU A 56 -16.16 -1.83 -28.68
CA LEU A 56 -15.59 -1.53 -27.38
C LEU A 56 -14.78 -2.71 -26.88
N ILE A 57 -13.52 -2.45 -26.54
CA ILE A 57 -12.63 -3.43 -25.88
C ILE A 57 -12.22 -2.88 -24.53
N ASP A 58 -12.53 -3.64 -23.49
CA ASP A 58 -12.06 -3.42 -22.15
C ASP A 58 -11.03 -4.49 -21.81
N ALA A 59 -9.74 -4.20 -22.07
CA ALA A 59 -8.70 -5.21 -22.01
C ALA A 59 -8.46 -5.82 -20.62
N PRO A 60 -8.48 -5.07 -19.49
CA PRO A 60 -8.18 -5.61 -18.18
C PRO A 60 -9.12 -6.71 -17.66
N PRO A 61 -10.46 -6.65 -17.78
CA PRO A 61 -11.34 -7.72 -17.35
C PRO A 61 -11.17 -9.03 -18.13
N ASP A 62 -10.76 -8.91 -19.40
CA ASP A 62 -10.56 -10.06 -20.29
C ASP A 62 -9.11 -10.57 -20.28
N ASP A 63 -8.25 -10.01 -19.39
CA ASP A 63 -6.82 -10.34 -19.28
C ASP A 63 -6.05 -10.18 -20.63
N LEU A 64 -6.53 -9.30 -21.53
CA LEU A 64 -5.86 -9.00 -22.80
C LEU A 64 -4.56 -8.25 -22.56
N THR A 65 -3.53 -8.64 -23.29
CA THR A 65 -2.20 -8.01 -23.30
C THR A 65 -2.05 -7.02 -24.46
N LEU A 66 -0.95 -6.28 -24.48
CA LEU A 66 -0.62 -5.43 -25.64
C LEU A 66 -0.47 -6.25 -26.93
N ASP A 67 0.09 -7.46 -26.84
CA ASP A 67 0.28 -8.34 -28.01
C ASP A 67 -1.07 -8.84 -28.57
N ASP A 68 -2.11 -8.97 -27.74
CA ASP A 68 -3.45 -9.32 -28.18
C ASP A 68 -4.18 -8.16 -28.86
N VAL A 69 -3.97 -6.93 -28.35
CA VAL A 69 -4.71 -5.72 -28.81
C VAL A 69 -4.03 -5.07 -30.01
N ARG A 70 -2.69 -5.11 -30.10
CA ARG A 70 -1.92 -4.44 -31.16
C ARG A 70 -2.35 -4.86 -32.57
N PRO A 71 -2.51 -6.17 -32.91
CA PRO A 71 -2.90 -6.57 -34.27
C PRO A 71 -4.28 -6.06 -34.69
N MET A 72 -5.17 -5.81 -33.73
CA MET A 72 -6.52 -5.28 -34.01
C MET A 72 -6.48 -3.88 -34.64
N ALA A 73 -5.40 -3.12 -34.46
CA ALA A 73 -5.24 -1.78 -35.05
C ALA A 73 -5.41 -1.77 -36.58
N ALA A 74 -5.10 -2.86 -37.25
CA ALA A 74 -5.22 -2.98 -38.71
C ALA A 74 -6.68 -2.91 -39.22
N ASP A 75 -7.65 -3.24 -38.36
CA ASP A 75 -9.07 -3.31 -38.73
C ASP A 75 -9.80 -1.97 -38.58
N TYR A 76 -9.15 -0.94 -38.01
CA TYR A 76 -9.80 0.32 -37.64
C TYR A 76 -9.17 1.54 -38.30
N ASP A 77 -9.98 2.58 -38.47
CA ASP A 77 -9.58 3.89 -38.99
C ASP A 77 -9.43 4.92 -37.85
N LEU A 78 -10.12 4.68 -36.72
CA LEU A 78 -10.12 5.52 -35.51
C LEU A 78 -10.03 4.64 -34.27
N ALA A 79 -9.12 4.98 -33.34
CA ALA A 79 -9.09 4.43 -31.99
C ALA A 79 -9.26 5.54 -30.96
N VAL A 80 -10.16 5.31 -29.98
CA VAL A 80 -10.42 6.22 -28.87
C VAL A 80 -10.01 5.55 -27.57
N LEU A 81 -8.95 6.05 -26.94
CA LEU A 81 -8.37 5.49 -25.73
C LEU A 81 -8.80 6.30 -24.50
N HIS A 82 -9.35 5.63 -23.50
CA HIS A 82 -9.58 6.27 -22.19
C HIS A 82 -8.30 6.18 -21.35
N THR A 83 -7.89 7.31 -20.79
CA THR A 83 -6.69 7.41 -19.96
C THR A 83 -6.94 8.15 -18.66
N SER A 84 -6.08 7.91 -17.68
CA SER A 84 -6.07 8.55 -16.38
C SER A 84 -4.67 9.08 -16.03
N THR A 85 -4.56 9.90 -14.99
CA THR A 85 -3.25 10.43 -14.57
C THR A 85 -2.23 9.32 -14.25
N PRO A 86 -2.57 8.26 -13.49
CA PRO A 86 -1.64 7.18 -13.22
C PRO A 86 -1.26 6.32 -14.42
N SER A 87 -2.20 6.10 -15.36
CA SER A 87 -1.96 5.19 -16.49
C SER A 87 -1.44 5.88 -17.75
N PHE A 88 -1.46 7.22 -17.80
CA PHE A 88 -1.18 8.00 -19.01
C PHE A 88 0.12 7.60 -19.71
N ALA A 89 1.23 7.48 -18.98
CA ALA A 89 2.52 7.13 -19.58
C ALA A 89 2.51 5.72 -20.21
N HIS A 90 1.75 4.78 -19.65
CA HIS A 90 1.55 3.45 -20.22
C HIS A 90 0.64 3.51 -21.45
N ASP A 91 -0.48 4.22 -21.36
CA ASP A 91 -1.44 4.33 -22.45
C ASP A 91 -0.83 5.01 -23.70
N VAL A 92 0.12 5.95 -23.51
CA VAL A 92 0.93 6.53 -24.59
C VAL A 92 1.77 5.45 -25.29
N ARG A 93 2.35 4.50 -24.56
CA ARG A 93 3.09 3.37 -25.15
C ARG A 93 2.18 2.44 -25.95
N VAL A 94 0.96 2.20 -25.44
CA VAL A 94 -0.05 1.43 -26.18
C VAL A 94 -0.42 2.14 -27.47
N ALA A 95 -0.68 3.44 -27.44
CA ALA A 95 -0.98 4.23 -28.64
C ALA A 95 0.17 4.17 -29.66
N ALA A 96 1.42 4.28 -29.21
CA ALA A 96 2.59 4.16 -30.09
C ALA A 96 2.69 2.77 -30.76
N ALA A 97 2.39 1.70 -30.02
CA ALA A 97 2.37 0.35 -30.56
C ALA A 97 1.26 0.14 -31.59
N LEU A 98 0.04 0.67 -31.33
CA LEU A 98 -1.06 0.65 -32.30
C LEU A 98 -0.73 1.45 -33.56
N LYS A 99 -0.06 2.61 -33.42
CA LYS A 99 0.35 3.45 -34.54
C LYS A 99 1.48 2.81 -35.38
N THR A 100 2.33 2.01 -34.74
CA THR A 100 3.37 1.21 -35.43
C THR A 100 2.73 0.11 -36.28
N GLU A 101 1.67 -0.54 -35.79
CA GLU A 101 0.94 -1.58 -36.52
C GLU A 101 0.14 -0.98 -37.68
N ASN A 102 -0.56 0.13 -37.44
CA ASN A 102 -1.33 0.85 -38.45
C ASN A 102 -0.98 2.34 -38.42
N PRO A 103 -0.02 2.83 -39.26
CA PRO A 103 0.35 4.24 -39.33
C PRO A 103 -0.79 5.18 -39.74
N ALA A 104 -1.81 4.67 -40.44
CA ALA A 104 -2.98 5.44 -40.87
C ALA A 104 -4.04 5.57 -39.77
N LEU A 105 -3.97 4.76 -38.72
CA LEU A 105 -4.92 4.78 -37.60
C LEU A 105 -4.90 6.16 -36.93
N ARG A 106 -6.06 6.82 -36.85
CA ARG A 106 -6.21 8.04 -36.06
C ARG A 106 -6.44 7.66 -34.61
N ILE A 107 -5.65 8.22 -33.66
CA ILE A 107 -5.73 7.90 -32.25
C ILE A 107 -6.12 9.15 -31.46
N GLY A 108 -7.25 9.06 -30.74
CA GLY A 108 -7.72 10.09 -29.83
C GLY A 108 -7.70 9.65 -28.37
N PHE A 109 -7.31 10.54 -27.47
CA PHE A 109 -7.36 10.29 -26.04
C PHE A 109 -8.53 11.04 -25.40
N VAL A 110 -9.19 10.37 -24.44
CA VAL A 110 -10.29 10.92 -23.65
C VAL A 110 -10.03 10.65 -22.15
N GLY A 111 -10.70 11.41 -21.29
CA GLY A 111 -10.61 11.26 -19.83
C GLY A 111 -10.11 12.51 -19.14
N ALA A 112 -10.26 12.55 -17.81
CA ALA A 112 -10.02 13.75 -17.01
C ALA A 112 -8.56 14.28 -17.10
N HIS A 113 -7.57 13.40 -17.22
CA HIS A 113 -6.16 13.79 -17.29
C HIS A 113 -5.88 14.66 -18.53
N VAL A 114 -6.31 14.20 -19.69
CA VAL A 114 -6.04 14.86 -20.97
C VAL A 114 -6.98 16.04 -21.22
N ALA A 115 -8.15 16.05 -20.59
CA ALA A 115 -9.09 17.17 -20.68
C ALA A 115 -8.51 18.46 -20.10
N VAL A 116 -7.69 18.36 -19.05
CA VAL A 116 -7.08 19.52 -18.36
C VAL A 116 -5.63 19.81 -18.75
N ASN A 117 -4.96 18.86 -19.41
CA ASN A 117 -3.57 19.00 -19.86
C ASN A 117 -3.41 18.60 -21.35
N PRO A 118 -4.22 19.15 -22.28
CA PRO A 118 -4.21 18.69 -23.67
C PRO A 118 -2.88 18.94 -24.38
N GLU A 119 -2.17 20.05 -24.09
CA GLU A 119 -0.87 20.36 -24.69
C GLU A 119 0.18 19.35 -24.26
N ARG A 120 0.24 19.03 -22.95
CA ARG A 120 1.17 18.04 -22.42
C ARG A 120 0.89 16.66 -22.99
N ALA A 121 -0.38 16.30 -23.13
CA ALA A 121 -0.78 15.03 -23.70
C ALA A 121 -0.36 14.89 -25.16
N LEU A 122 -0.63 15.90 -26.00
CA LEU A 122 -0.26 15.93 -27.41
C LEU A 122 1.26 16.00 -27.62
N SER A 123 1.99 16.64 -26.73
CA SER A 123 3.46 16.73 -26.78
C SER A 123 4.14 15.45 -26.31
N ALA A 124 3.45 14.54 -25.63
CA ALA A 124 4.03 13.31 -25.08
C ALA A 124 4.37 12.28 -26.18
N SER A 125 3.64 12.27 -27.29
CA SER A 125 3.87 11.34 -28.39
C SER A 125 3.19 11.82 -29.68
N THR A 126 3.87 11.64 -30.80
CA THR A 126 3.30 11.83 -32.15
C THR A 126 2.22 10.80 -32.53
N ALA A 127 2.08 9.74 -31.73
CA ALA A 127 1.02 8.75 -31.89
C ALA A 127 -0.36 9.27 -31.51
N ILE A 128 -0.45 10.38 -30.76
CA ILE A 128 -1.71 10.98 -30.32
C ILE A 128 -2.10 12.07 -31.33
N ASP A 129 -3.14 11.82 -32.12
CA ASP A 129 -3.59 12.75 -33.14
C ASP A 129 -4.46 13.86 -32.56
N PHE A 130 -5.28 13.54 -31.53
CA PHE A 130 -6.14 14.52 -30.87
C PHE A 130 -6.48 14.12 -29.43
N VAL A 131 -6.98 15.10 -28.68
CA VAL A 131 -7.55 14.94 -27.33
C VAL A 131 -8.96 15.52 -27.34
N ALA A 132 -9.94 14.78 -26.83
CA ALA A 132 -11.26 15.33 -26.58
C ALA A 132 -11.37 15.83 -25.13
N ARG A 133 -11.76 17.10 -24.98
CA ARG A 133 -11.92 17.79 -23.70
C ARG A 133 -13.35 17.66 -23.17
N ASN A 134 -13.51 17.78 -21.86
CA ASN A 134 -14.80 17.77 -21.16
C ASN A 134 -15.65 16.54 -21.46
N GLU A 135 -16.96 16.69 -21.67
CA GLU A 135 -17.85 15.61 -22.13
C GLU A 135 -17.65 15.36 -23.62
N PHE A 136 -17.19 14.19 -23.94
CA PHE A 136 -16.67 13.86 -25.27
C PHE A 136 -17.58 12.98 -26.13
N ASP A 137 -18.75 12.57 -25.64
CA ASP A 137 -19.63 11.63 -26.34
C ASP A 137 -19.93 12.09 -27.79
N PHE A 138 -20.51 13.27 -27.95
CA PHE A 138 -20.82 13.84 -29.27
C PHE A 138 -19.59 14.38 -30.00
N THR A 139 -18.53 14.76 -29.29
CA THR A 139 -17.24 15.11 -29.90
C THR A 139 -16.68 13.92 -30.66
N ILE A 140 -16.62 12.75 -30.02
CA ILE A 140 -16.15 11.53 -30.66
C ILE A 140 -17.07 11.07 -31.78
N LYS A 141 -18.42 11.18 -31.60
CA LYS A 141 -19.36 10.90 -32.68
C LYS A 141 -19.04 11.70 -33.95
N GLU A 142 -18.86 13.02 -33.82
CA GLU A 142 -18.56 13.89 -34.97
C GLU A 142 -17.17 13.57 -35.60
N VAL A 143 -16.17 13.17 -34.81
CA VAL A 143 -14.90 12.67 -35.35
C VAL A 143 -15.09 11.36 -36.10
N ALA A 144 -15.89 10.44 -35.57
CA ALA A 144 -16.20 9.18 -36.22
C ALA A 144 -17.03 9.34 -37.52
N GLU A 145 -17.82 10.43 -37.64
CA GLU A 145 -18.48 10.84 -38.88
C GLU A 145 -17.52 11.38 -39.93
N GLY A 146 -16.22 11.40 -39.66
CA GLY A 146 -15.20 11.88 -40.61
C GLY A 146 -15.11 13.42 -40.70
N ARG A 147 -15.75 14.18 -39.81
CA ARG A 147 -15.66 15.64 -39.80
C ARG A 147 -14.20 16.09 -39.62
N ARG A 148 -13.84 17.20 -40.23
CA ARG A 148 -12.52 17.82 -40.04
C ARG A 148 -12.34 18.23 -38.57
N LEU A 149 -11.21 17.93 -37.95
CA LEU A 149 -10.97 18.19 -36.52
C LEU A 149 -11.18 19.66 -36.12
N ASN A 150 -10.85 20.60 -36.99
CA ASN A 150 -11.06 22.03 -36.72
C ASN A 150 -12.54 22.46 -36.71
N ALA A 151 -13.45 21.64 -37.20
CA ALA A 151 -14.90 21.89 -37.21
C ALA A 151 -15.64 21.15 -36.07
N VAL A 152 -14.94 20.37 -35.27
CA VAL A 152 -15.51 19.61 -34.14
C VAL A 152 -15.27 20.37 -32.84
N LEU A 153 -16.30 20.60 -32.03
CA LEU A 153 -16.17 21.26 -30.73
C LEU A 153 -15.50 20.35 -29.69
N GLY A 154 -14.73 20.95 -28.78
CA GLY A 154 -14.14 20.25 -27.63
C GLY A 154 -12.89 19.45 -27.96
N LEU A 155 -12.17 19.76 -29.07
CA LEU A 155 -10.92 19.10 -29.45
C LEU A 155 -9.69 19.96 -29.21
N SER A 156 -8.60 19.28 -28.92
CA SER A 156 -7.23 19.78 -29.09
C SER A 156 -6.46 18.80 -29.97
N PHE A 157 -5.70 19.30 -30.96
CA PHE A 157 -5.00 18.44 -31.92
C PHE A 157 -3.77 19.16 -32.49
N GLN A 158 -2.83 18.38 -33.02
CA GLN A 158 -1.66 18.95 -33.72
C GLN A 158 -2.00 19.26 -35.19
N SER A 159 -1.59 20.45 -35.64
CA SER A 159 -1.69 20.87 -37.05
C SER A 159 -0.46 21.68 -37.43
N ASN A 160 0.30 21.19 -38.41
CA ASN A 160 1.54 21.83 -38.90
C ASN A 160 2.52 22.20 -37.76
N GLY A 161 2.76 21.28 -36.85
CA GLY A 161 3.69 21.46 -35.71
C GLY A 161 3.17 22.35 -34.58
N THR A 162 1.94 22.87 -34.69
CA THR A 162 1.31 23.67 -33.63
C THR A 162 0.09 22.96 -33.05
N ILE A 163 -0.13 23.11 -31.75
CA ILE A 163 -1.33 22.60 -31.09
C ILE A 163 -2.46 23.62 -31.25
N ARG A 164 -3.59 23.16 -31.76
CA ARG A 164 -4.80 23.95 -31.94
C ARG A 164 -5.91 23.45 -31.01
N HIS A 165 -6.71 24.41 -30.52
CA HIS A 165 -7.88 24.13 -29.68
C HIS A 165 -9.12 24.63 -30.39
N THR A 166 -10.13 23.81 -30.52
CA THR A 166 -11.46 24.26 -30.93
C THR A 166 -12.23 24.81 -29.73
N PRO A 167 -13.28 25.58 -29.93
CA PRO A 167 -14.14 26.01 -28.80
C PRO A 167 -14.65 24.82 -27.99
N ASP A 168 -14.84 25.04 -26.69
CA ASP A 168 -15.36 24.00 -25.81
C ASP A 168 -16.77 23.58 -26.22
N ARG A 169 -17.06 22.29 -26.14
CA ARG A 169 -18.40 21.77 -26.30
C ARG A 169 -19.23 22.10 -25.07
N PRO A 170 -20.44 22.67 -25.21
CA PRO A 170 -21.37 22.80 -24.10
C PRO A 170 -21.69 21.43 -23.49
N VAL A 171 -21.88 21.36 -22.16
CA VAL A 171 -22.29 20.15 -21.47
C VAL A 171 -23.67 19.68 -21.97
N LEU A 172 -23.86 18.37 -22.03
CA LEU A 172 -25.09 17.77 -22.48
C LEU A 172 -26.24 18.05 -21.50
N GLU A 173 -27.23 18.83 -21.91
CA GLU A 173 -28.37 19.17 -21.07
C GLU A 173 -29.43 18.05 -21.05
N ASN A 174 -29.79 17.54 -22.23
CA ASN A 174 -30.75 16.42 -22.36
C ASN A 174 -29.99 15.10 -22.29
N MET A 175 -29.93 14.48 -21.10
CA MET A 175 -29.25 13.21 -20.88
C MET A 175 -29.94 12.01 -21.53
N ASP A 176 -31.23 12.13 -21.91
CA ASP A 176 -31.96 11.09 -22.65
C ASP A 176 -31.56 11.01 -24.13
N ALA A 177 -30.75 11.95 -24.61
CA ALA A 177 -30.16 11.90 -25.95
C ALA A 177 -29.06 10.83 -26.09
N LEU A 178 -28.54 10.31 -24.95
CA LEU A 178 -27.57 9.20 -24.94
C LEU A 178 -28.32 7.87 -25.13
N PRO A 179 -27.88 7.02 -26.07
CA PRO A 179 -28.46 5.67 -26.23
C PRO A 179 -28.20 4.79 -25.01
N PHE A 180 -28.87 3.65 -24.94
CA PHE A 180 -28.63 2.66 -23.89
C PHE A 180 -27.27 2.01 -24.02
N VAL A 181 -26.50 2.03 -22.93
CA VAL A 181 -25.16 1.40 -22.91
C VAL A 181 -25.25 -0.11 -22.83
N VAL A 182 -26.36 -0.67 -22.37
CA VAL A 182 -26.56 -2.12 -22.26
C VAL A 182 -26.55 -2.83 -23.62
N ASP A 183 -26.83 -2.14 -24.72
CA ASP A 183 -26.68 -2.67 -26.08
C ASP A 183 -25.19 -2.88 -26.41
N VAL A 184 -24.34 -1.94 -26.06
CA VAL A 184 -22.89 -2.06 -26.18
C VAL A 184 -22.35 -3.17 -25.27
N TYR A 185 -22.82 -3.24 -24.03
CA TYR A 185 -22.41 -4.29 -23.11
C TYR A 185 -22.77 -5.68 -23.64
N LYS A 186 -23.98 -5.84 -24.21
CA LYS A 186 -24.42 -7.11 -24.79
C LYS A 186 -23.57 -7.51 -25.99
N ARG A 187 -23.15 -6.55 -26.79
CA ARG A 187 -22.37 -6.76 -28.01
C ARG A 187 -20.90 -7.07 -27.73
N ASP A 188 -20.32 -6.36 -26.77
CA ASP A 188 -18.85 -6.23 -26.67
C ASP A 188 -18.24 -6.76 -25.36
N LEU A 189 -19.02 -6.91 -24.27
CA LEU A 189 -18.47 -7.23 -22.95
C LEU A 189 -18.97 -8.58 -22.41
N VAL A 190 -18.13 -9.24 -21.63
CA VAL A 190 -18.51 -10.44 -20.85
C VAL A 190 -18.85 -9.99 -19.43
N VAL A 191 -20.16 -9.89 -19.13
CA VAL A 191 -20.67 -9.33 -17.87
C VAL A 191 -20.18 -10.07 -16.64
N GLU A 192 -19.89 -11.35 -16.75
CA GLU A 192 -19.36 -12.22 -15.70
C GLU A 192 -17.92 -11.89 -15.30
N HIS A 193 -17.17 -11.18 -16.13
CA HIS A 193 -15.80 -10.75 -15.81
C HIS A 193 -15.78 -9.53 -14.89
N TYR A 194 -16.89 -8.78 -14.80
CA TYR A 194 -16.97 -7.59 -13.94
C TYR A 194 -17.37 -7.97 -12.52
N ALA A 195 -16.51 -7.66 -11.57
CA ALA A 195 -16.73 -7.94 -10.16
C ALA A 195 -16.15 -6.82 -9.28
N ILE A 196 -16.93 -6.42 -8.28
CA ILE A 196 -16.52 -5.50 -7.22
C ILE A 196 -16.88 -6.14 -5.89
N GLY A 197 -15.93 -6.19 -4.94
CA GLY A 197 -16.03 -6.99 -3.71
C GLY A 197 -17.23 -6.72 -2.80
N TYR A 198 -17.88 -5.57 -2.91
CA TYR A 198 -19.06 -5.23 -2.11
C TYR A 198 -20.39 -5.36 -2.87
N LEU A 199 -20.37 -5.61 -4.18
CA LEU A 199 -21.57 -5.86 -5.00
C LEU A 199 -21.90 -7.34 -5.10
N LEU A 200 -23.17 -7.66 -5.38
CA LEU A 200 -23.57 -9.01 -5.78
C LEU A 200 -23.12 -9.26 -7.23
N HIS A 201 -22.66 -10.44 -7.50
CA HIS A 201 -22.09 -10.80 -8.80
C HIS A 201 -22.93 -11.88 -9.50
N PRO A 202 -23.17 -11.80 -10.81
CA PRO A 202 -22.85 -10.69 -11.74
C PRO A 202 -23.65 -9.42 -11.48
N TYR A 203 -23.07 -8.26 -11.82
CA TYR A 203 -23.73 -6.97 -11.70
C TYR A 203 -23.64 -6.19 -13.03
N VAL A 204 -24.52 -5.20 -13.20
CA VAL A 204 -24.44 -4.23 -14.29
C VAL A 204 -24.37 -2.82 -13.72
N SER A 205 -23.49 -1.98 -14.26
CA SER A 205 -23.33 -0.59 -13.86
C SER A 205 -23.85 0.38 -14.92
N LEU A 206 -24.57 1.41 -14.48
CA LEU A 206 -25.19 2.42 -15.32
C LEU A 206 -25.06 3.81 -14.70
N TYR A 207 -25.10 4.86 -15.53
CA TYR A 207 -25.29 6.23 -15.07
C TYR A 207 -26.75 6.66 -15.27
N THR A 208 -27.36 7.23 -14.22
CA THR A 208 -28.67 7.87 -14.31
C THR A 208 -28.56 9.38 -14.48
N GLY A 209 -27.37 9.92 -14.28
CA GLY A 209 -27.03 11.34 -14.43
C GLY A 209 -25.54 11.57 -14.30
N ARG A 210 -25.12 12.80 -14.60
CA ARG A 210 -23.72 13.25 -14.52
C ARG A 210 -23.62 14.57 -13.76
N GLY A 211 -22.47 14.75 -13.08
CA GLY A 211 -22.16 15.94 -12.30
C GLY A 211 -22.58 15.84 -10.84
N CYS A 212 -22.03 16.69 -10.00
CA CYS A 212 -22.30 16.73 -8.55
C CYS A 212 -22.31 18.16 -8.03
N ARG A 213 -23.34 18.54 -7.27
CA ARG A 213 -23.49 19.90 -6.69
C ARG A 213 -22.44 20.20 -5.60
N SER A 214 -21.74 19.18 -5.08
CA SER A 214 -20.68 19.35 -4.07
C SER A 214 -19.44 19.99 -4.67
N LYS A 215 -18.73 20.80 -3.84
CA LYS A 215 -17.53 21.54 -4.23
C LYS A 215 -16.28 20.99 -3.55
N CYS A 216 -16.22 19.66 -3.35
CA CYS A 216 -15.08 19.01 -2.70
C CYS A 216 -13.78 19.32 -3.44
N THR A 217 -12.76 19.84 -2.72
CA THR A 217 -11.51 20.34 -3.34
C THR A 217 -10.69 19.23 -4.02
N PHE A 218 -10.85 17.99 -3.58
CA PHE A 218 -10.12 16.82 -4.09
C PHE A 218 -10.83 16.08 -5.22
N CYS A 219 -12.12 16.37 -5.46
CA CYS A 219 -12.93 15.55 -6.37
C CYS A 219 -12.63 15.90 -7.84
N LEU A 220 -12.20 14.88 -8.59
CA LEU A 220 -11.73 15.03 -9.98
C LEU A 220 -12.86 15.38 -10.95
N TRP A 221 -13.93 14.55 -10.96
CA TRP A 221 -14.91 14.59 -12.05
C TRP A 221 -15.72 15.88 -12.15
N PRO A 222 -16.28 16.46 -11.09
CA PRO A 222 -16.99 17.73 -11.20
C PRO A 222 -16.09 18.89 -11.62
N GLN A 223 -14.79 18.83 -11.32
CA GLN A 223 -13.85 19.90 -11.63
C GLN A 223 -13.21 19.78 -13.02
N THR A 224 -13.36 18.64 -13.69
CA THR A 224 -12.69 18.38 -14.98
C THR A 224 -13.64 18.05 -16.12
N VAL A 225 -14.62 17.15 -15.91
CA VAL A 225 -15.50 16.66 -16.98
C VAL A 225 -16.98 16.89 -16.69
N GLY A 226 -17.47 16.46 -15.51
CA GLY A 226 -18.92 16.36 -15.23
C GLY A 226 -19.58 17.69 -14.85
N GLY A 227 -18.84 18.68 -14.36
CA GLY A 227 -19.36 19.96 -13.85
C GLY A 227 -20.08 19.83 -12.50
N HIS A 228 -20.46 21.01 -11.94
CA HIS A 228 -21.08 21.11 -10.61
C HIS A 228 -22.63 21.14 -10.66
N ARG A 229 -23.22 20.80 -11.80
CA ARG A 229 -24.67 20.68 -11.97
C ARG A 229 -25.02 19.21 -12.21
N TYR A 230 -25.87 18.63 -11.35
CA TYR A 230 -26.35 17.27 -11.51
C TYR A 230 -27.44 17.27 -12.59
N ARG A 231 -27.15 16.73 -13.76
CA ARG A 231 -28.03 16.58 -14.94
C ARG A 231 -28.43 15.13 -15.05
N THR A 232 -29.70 14.87 -15.24
CA THR A 232 -30.24 13.52 -15.08
C THR A 232 -31.05 13.07 -16.30
N ARG A 233 -31.02 11.78 -16.54
CA ARG A 233 -31.94 11.09 -17.46
C ARG A 233 -33.32 11.06 -16.84
N SER A 234 -34.38 10.98 -17.66
CA SER A 234 -35.72 10.75 -17.18
C SER A 234 -35.82 9.38 -16.51
N ILE A 235 -36.73 9.27 -15.54
CA ILE A 235 -36.97 8.03 -14.79
C ILE A 235 -37.44 6.91 -15.72
N GLY A 236 -38.25 7.26 -16.74
CA GLY A 236 -38.71 6.32 -17.78
C GLY A 236 -37.50 5.75 -18.53
N HIS A 237 -36.66 6.61 -19.06
CA HIS A 237 -35.46 6.21 -19.83
C HIS A 237 -34.51 5.29 -19.03
N VAL A 238 -34.30 5.57 -17.74
CA VAL A 238 -33.50 4.68 -16.87
C VAL A 238 -34.20 3.34 -16.66
N ALA A 239 -35.49 3.34 -16.37
CA ALA A 239 -36.26 2.11 -16.12
C ALA A 239 -36.34 1.21 -17.35
N ASP A 240 -36.46 1.81 -18.53
CA ASP A 240 -36.52 1.06 -19.80
C ASP A 240 -35.17 0.39 -20.11
N GLU A 241 -34.06 1.06 -19.83
CA GLU A 241 -32.74 0.46 -19.94
C GLU A 241 -32.53 -0.68 -18.93
N ILE A 242 -32.98 -0.53 -17.68
CA ILE A 242 -32.95 -1.63 -16.70
C ILE A 242 -33.79 -2.81 -17.17
N ALA A 243 -34.99 -2.58 -17.70
CA ALA A 243 -35.82 -3.63 -18.23
C ALA A 243 -35.21 -4.36 -19.45
N LEU A 244 -34.47 -3.62 -20.28
CA LEU A 244 -33.66 -4.19 -21.36
C LEU A 244 -32.49 -5.01 -20.82
N ALA A 245 -31.76 -4.49 -19.82
CA ALA A 245 -30.66 -5.20 -19.17
C ALA A 245 -31.12 -6.51 -18.52
N MET A 246 -32.29 -6.55 -17.89
CA MET A 246 -32.87 -7.77 -17.32
C MET A 246 -33.10 -8.86 -18.41
N ARG A 247 -33.50 -8.45 -19.61
CA ARG A 247 -33.66 -9.39 -20.73
C ARG A 247 -32.35 -9.88 -21.30
N TYR A 248 -31.37 -8.99 -21.41
CA TYR A 248 -30.06 -9.34 -21.97
C TYR A 248 -29.20 -10.18 -21.01
N PHE A 249 -29.31 -9.92 -19.69
CA PHE A 249 -28.48 -10.47 -18.67
C PHE A 249 -29.31 -11.07 -17.51
N PRO A 250 -30.02 -12.16 -17.72
CA PRO A 250 -30.95 -12.74 -16.72
C PRO A 250 -30.25 -13.24 -15.44
N LEU A 251 -28.92 -13.45 -15.47
CA LEU A 251 -28.12 -13.88 -14.33
C LEU A 251 -27.65 -12.71 -13.46
N VAL A 252 -27.87 -11.47 -13.88
CA VAL A 252 -27.47 -10.29 -13.10
C VAL A 252 -28.26 -10.21 -11.80
N ARG A 253 -27.53 -10.03 -10.70
CA ARG A 253 -28.10 -10.04 -9.35
C ARG A 253 -28.23 -8.65 -8.75
N GLU A 254 -27.56 -7.64 -9.33
CA GLU A 254 -27.55 -6.28 -8.82
C GLU A 254 -27.28 -5.25 -9.92
N TYR A 255 -28.00 -4.15 -9.88
CA TYR A 255 -27.79 -2.99 -10.75
C TYR A 255 -27.14 -1.87 -9.93
N PHE A 256 -25.97 -1.39 -10.36
CA PHE A 256 -25.24 -0.35 -9.68
C PHE A 256 -25.36 0.98 -10.42
N PHE A 257 -25.90 1.99 -9.75
CA PHE A 257 -25.93 3.36 -10.28
C PHE A 257 -24.68 4.11 -9.85
N ASP A 258 -23.76 4.30 -10.81
CA ASP A 258 -22.44 4.87 -10.58
C ASP A 258 -22.40 6.41 -10.76
N ASP A 259 -23.54 7.07 -10.62
CA ASP A 259 -23.64 8.52 -10.57
C ASP A 259 -22.69 9.09 -9.50
N ASP A 260 -22.15 10.30 -9.70
CA ASP A 260 -21.30 10.96 -8.70
C ASP A 260 -21.98 11.00 -7.32
N THR A 261 -23.26 11.28 -7.29
CA THR A 261 -24.13 11.20 -6.10
C THR A 261 -25.60 11.11 -6.53
N LEU A 262 -26.14 9.90 -6.61
CA LEU A 262 -27.55 9.69 -6.97
C LEU A 262 -28.52 10.41 -6.02
N THR A 263 -28.16 10.50 -4.75
CA THR A 263 -28.96 11.12 -3.68
C THR A 263 -28.88 12.65 -3.63
N ASP A 264 -28.36 13.31 -4.65
CA ASP A 264 -28.28 14.78 -4.72
C ASP A 264 -29.65 15.43 -5.01
N ASP A 265 -30.59 14.63 -5.55
CA ASP A 265 -31.98 15.00 -5.79
C ASP A 265 -32.91 13.97 -5.12
N LEU A 266 -33.36 14.28 -3.90
CA LEU A 266 -34.14 13.35 -3.08
C LEU A 266 -35.51 13.00 -3.72
N PRO A 267 -36.32 13.97 -4.21
CA PRO A 267 -37.60 13.65 -4.86
C PRO A 267 -37.41 12.71 -6.06
N ARG A 268 -36.37 12.95 -6.86
CA ARG A 268 -36.07 12.12 -8.01
C ARG A 268 -35.65 10.69 -7.60
N VAL A 269 -34.75 10.54 -6.62
CA VAL A 269 -34.31 9.20 -6.21
C VAL A 269 -35.47 8.38 -5.61
N GLU A 270 -36.40 9.01 -4.90
CA GLU A 270 -37.60 8.34 -4.39
C GLU A 270 -38.52 7.87 -5.53
N ALA A 271 -38.75 8.71 -6.52
CA ALA A 271 -39.55 8.36 -7.67
C ALA A 271 -38.90 7.25 -8.52
N LEU A 272 -37.57 7.32 -8.72
CA LEU A 272 -36.81 6.27 -9.38
C LEU A 272 -36.86 4.96 -8.58
N ALA A 273 -36.68 4.99 -7.26
CA ALA A 273 -36.75 3.83 -6.39
C ALA A 273 -38.10 3.12 -6.54
N ARG A 274 -39.23 3.85 -6.48
CA ARG A 274 -40.56 3.27 -6.68
C ARG A 274 -40.72 2.64 -8.06
N ARG A 275 -40.08 3.18 -9.09
CA ARG A 275 -40.11 2.61 -10.44
C ARG A 275 -39.31 1.32 -10.52
N LEU A 276 -38.13 1.28 -9.89
CA LEU A 276 -37.24 0.11 -9.79
C LEU A 276 -37.93 -1.01 -8.96
N GLY A 277 -38.63 -0.65 -7.89
CA GLY A 277 -39.42 -1.60 -7.09
C GLY A 277 -40.46 -2.33 -7.89
N LYS A 278 -41.10 -1.66 -8.86
CA LYS A 278 -42.06 -2.32 -9.80
C LYS A 278 -41.38 -3.31 -10.74
N LEU A 279 -40.09 -3.11 -11.04
CA LEU A 279 -39.29 -4.06 -11.83
C LEU A 279 -38.75 -5.23 -10.98
N GLY A 280 -38.84 -5.14 -9.65
CA GLY A 280 -38.35 -6.18 -8.73
C GLY A 280 -36.82 -6.34 -8.68
N VAL A 281 -36.05 -5.31 -9.05
CA VAL A 281 -34.60 -5.39 -9.13
C VAL A 281 -33.92 -5.05 -7.80
N THR A 282 -32.81 -5.73 -7.52
CA THR A 282 -31.89 -5.33 -6.45
C THR A 282 -30.90 -4.31 -7.00
N TRP A 283 -30.72 -3.20 -6.28
CA TRP A 283 -29.85 -2.12 -6.75
C TRP A 283 -29.03 -1.48 -5.64
N SER A 284 -28.00 -0.72 -6.04
CA SER A 284 -27.10 0.03 -5.16
C SER A 284 -26.65 1.33 -5.84
N CYS A 285 -26.15 2.27 -5.06
CA CYS A 285 -25.70 3.57 -5.59
C CYS A 285 -24.71 4.29 -4.70
N ASN A 286 -24.06 5.32 -5.25
CA ASN A 286 -23.30 6.33 -4.49
C ASN A 286 -24.26 7.29 -3.77
N ALA A 287 -23.93 7.63 -2.52
CA ALA A 287 -24.77 8.48 -1.67
C ALA A 287 -23.94 9.40 -0.75
N LYS A 288 -24.53 10.51 -0.35
CA LYS A 288 -24.04 11.35 0.76
C LYS A 288 -24.53 10.79 2.11
N ALA A 289 -23.75 11.01 3.18
CA ALA A 289 -24.11 10.58 4.54
C ALA A 289 -25.13 11.51 5.23
N ASN A 290 -26.12 12.00 4.50
CA ASN A 290 -27.15 12.93 5.00
C ASN A 290 -28.56 12.64 4.45
N VAL A 291 -28.77 11.49 3.83
CA VAL A 291 -30.09 11.10 3.28
C VAL A 291 -31.08 10.92 4.44
N PRO A 292 -32.27 11.53 4.37
CA PRO A 292 -33.30 11.40 5.39
C PRO A 292 -33.80 9.97 5.57
N TYR A 293 -34.31 9.65 6.76
CA TYR A 293 -34.80 8.31 7.08
C TYR A 293 -35.93 7.84 6.17
N GLU A 294 -36.90 8.71 5.88
CA GLU A 294 -38.04 8.36 5.02
C GLU A 294 -37.61 8.03 3.58
N THR A 295 -36.67 8.82 3.05
CA THR A 295 -36.08 8.52 1.73
C THR A 295 -35.33 7.19 1.76
N LEU A 296 -34.51 6.91 2.81
CA LEU A 296 -33.82 5.61 2.96
C LEU A 296 -34.82 4.46 3.03
N LYS A 297 -35.95 4.66 3.73
CA LYS A 297 -37.01 3.64 3.83
C LYS A 297 -37.66 3.38 2.48
N ILE A 298 -38.03 4.44 1.73
CA ILE A 298 -38.58 4.30 0.38
C ILE A 298 -37.59 3.55 -0.54
N MET A 299 -36.33 3.93 -0.52
CA MET A 299 -35.30 3.27 -1.30
C MET A 299 -35.17 1.78 -0.92
N LYS A 300 -35.16 1.47 0.38
CA LYS A 300 -35.04 0.10 0.89
C LYS A 300 -36.24 -0.76 0.50
N ASP A 301 -37.45 -0.25 0.70
CA ASP A 301 -38.69 -0.94 0.39
C ASP A 301 -38.83 -1.23 -1.12
N ASN A 302 -38.05 -0.52 -1.95
CA ASN A 302 -38.03 -0.65 -3.40
C ASN A 302 -36.68 -1.21 -3.94
N GLY A 303 -36.05 -2.11 -3.20
CA GLY A 303 -34.95 -2.95 -3.68
C GLY A 303 -33.54 -2.43 -3.46
N LEU A 304 -33.35 -1.27 -2.76
CA LEU A 304 -32.00 -0.83 -2.40
C LEU A 304 -31.35 -1.83 -1.44
N ARG A 305 -30.15 -2.32 -1.78
CA ARG A 305 -29.36 -3.22 -0.95
C ARG A 305 -28.22 -2.52 -0.27
N LEU A 306 -27.45 -1.69 -1.00
CA LEU A 306 -26.20 -1.14 -0.54
C LEU A 306 -26.03 0.33 -0.97
N LEU A 307 -25.45 1.12 -0.09
CA LEU A 307 -25.01 2.49 -0.36
C LEU A 307 -23.48 2.57 -0.29
N LEU A 308 -22.85 3.19 -1.29
CA LEU A 308 -21.48 3.65 -1.23
C LEU A 308 -21.47 5.08 -0.68
N VAL A 309 -20.85 5.27 0.46
CA VAL A 309 -20.94 6.53 1.21
C VAL A 309 -19.56 7.13 1.42
N GLY A 310 -19.34 8.30 0.85
CA GLY A 310 -18.11 9.07 1.04
C GLY A 310 -18.13 9.83 2.38
N TYR A 311 -17.53 9.24 3.42
CA TYR A 311 -17.31 9.90 4.72
C TYR A 311 -16.07 10.78 4.72
N GLU A 312 -15.03 10.37 4.03
CA GLU A 312 -13.71 10.96 3.81
C GLU A 312 -12.89 11.09 5.09
N SER A 313 -13.36 11.81 6.11
CA SER A 313 -12.64 12.02 7.36
C SER A 313 -13.57 11.92 8.59
N GLY A 314 -13.02 11.51 9.71
CA GLY A 314 -13.67 11.53 11.03
C GLY A 314 -13.42 12.81 11.82
N ASN A 315 -12.81 13.83 11.20
CA ASN A 315 -12.56 15.13 11.80
C ASN A 315 -13.32 16.23 11.06
N GLN A 316 -14.12 17.02 11.79
CA GLN A 316 -14.98 18.04 11.18
C GLN A 316 -14.20 19.18 10.53
N LYS A 317 -13.04 19.57 11.09
CA LYS A 317 -12.18 20.62 10.52
C LYS A 317 -11.64 20.17 9.16
N ILE A 318 -11.21 18.92 9.04
CA ILE A 318 -10.75 18.37 7.75
C ILE A 318 -11.87 18.36 6.72
N LEU A 319 -13.09 17.91 7.09
CA LEU A 319 -14.25 17.93 6.19
C LEU A 319 -14.59 19.35 5.71
N ASN A 320 -14.45 20.34 6.58
CA ASN A 320 -14.66 21.76 6.24
C ASN A 320 -13.56 22.27 5.30
N ASN A 321 -12.29 21.94 5.56
CA ASN A 321 -11.14 22.34 4.71
C ASN A 321 -11.31 21.85 3.27
N VAL A 322 -11.81 20.64 3.10
CA VAL A 322 -12.02 20.04 1.76
C VAL A 322 -13.42 20.32 1.19
N LYS A 323 -14.22 21.19 1.81
CA LYS A 323 -15.58 21.58 1.38
C LYS A 323 -16.51 20.40 1.15
N LYS A 324 -16.41 19.32 1.98
CA LYS A 324 -17.25 18.11 1.84
C LYS A 324 -18.73 18.39 2.13
N GLY A 325 -19.04 19.37 3.00
CA GLY A 325 -20.41 19.76 3.31
C GLY A 325 -21.19 18.71 4.11
N ILE A 326 -20.49 17.86 4.89
CA ILE A 326 -21.09 16.84 5.77
C ILE A 326 -20.76 17.16 7.22
N ARG A 327 -21.72 16.97 8.11
CA ARG A 327 -21.55 17.03 9.57
C ARG A 327 -21.42 15.62 10.12
N LEU A 328 -20.46 15.42 11.01
CA LEU A 328 -20.19 14.10 11.61
C LEU A 328 -21.35 13.54 12.45
N ASP A 329 -22.08 14.40 13.16
CA ASP A 329 -23.27 14.00 13.93
C ASP A 329 -24.38 13.47 13.00
N ILE A 330 -24.64 14.14 11.87
CA ILE A 330 -25.60 13.73 10.86
C ILE A 330 -25.15 12.41 10.20
N ALA A 331 -23.86 12.28 9.88
CA ALA A 331 -23.29 11.07 9.29
C ALA A 331 -23.44 9.85 10.22
N ARG A 332 -23.26 10.03 11.54
CA ARG A 332 -23.50 8.98 12.55
C ARG A 332 -24.97 8.56 12.58
N GLN A 333 -25.89 9.52 12.62
CA GLN A 333 -27.33 9.24 12.64
C GLN A 333 -27.79 8.56 11.35
N PHE A 334 -27.34 9.05 10.20
CA PHE A 334 -27.60 8.45 8.88
C PHE A 334 -27.17 6.98 8.88
N THR A 335 -25.92 6.69 9.25
CA THR A 335 -25.38 5.33 9.26
C THR A 335 -26.20 4.40 10.17
N LYS A 336 -26.54 4.88 11.39
CA LYS A 336 -27.37 4.14 12.33
C LYS A 336 -28.75 3.80 11.74
N ARG A 337 -29.41 4.78 11.11
CA ARG A 337 -30.72 4.64 10.48
C ARG A 337 -30.69 3.68 9.27
N ALA A 338 -29.71 3.84 8.40
CA ALA A 338 -29.52 2.95 7.24
C ALA A 338 -29.32 1.49 7.68
N LYS A 339 -28.47 1.26 8.68
CA LYS A 339 -28.24 -0.08 9.25
C LYS A 339 -29.50 -0.67 9.91
N ALA A 340 -30.29 0.15 10.59
CA ALA A 340 -31.55 -0.28 11.21
C ALA A 340 -32.58 -0.73 10.16
N LEU A 341 -32.57 -0.14 8.96
CA LEU A 341 -33.39 -0.57 7.82
C LEU A 341 -32.78 -1.79 7.09
N GLY A 342 -31.63 -2.32 7.52
CA GLY A 342 -30.94 -3.43 6.84
C GLY A 342 -30.31 -3.04 5.51
N ILE A 343 -29.99 -1.75 5.31
CA ILE A 343 -29.23 -1.26 4.16
C ILE A 343 -27.75 -1.49 4.47
N LYS A 344 -27.04 -2.15 3.55
CA LYS A 344 -25.57 -2.32 3.63
C LYS A 344 -24.87 -1.01 3.32
N ILE A 345 -23.71 -0.78 3.93
CA ILE A 345 -22.92 0.42 3.71
C ILE A 345 -21.47 0.04 3.37
N HIS A 346 -21.00 0.54 2.23
CA HIS A 346 -19.58 0.61 1.91
C HIS A 346 -19.09 2.04 2.18
N GLY A 347 -18.27 2.22 3.22
CA GLY A 347 -17.76 3.53 3.62
C GLY A 347 -16.43 3.84 2.96
N THR A 348 -16.31 5.00 2.30
CA THR A 348 -15.03 5.46 1.73
C THR A 348 -14.42 6.55 2.58
N PHE A 349 -13.09 6.49 2.76
CA PHE A 349 -12.28 7.41 3.56
C PHE A 349 -11.04 7.83 2.76
N ILE A 350 -10.55 9.04 3.02
CA ILE A 350 -9.36 9.58 2.37
C ILE A 350 -8.38 10.02 3.46
N LEU A 351 -7.12 9.62 3.35
CA LEU A 351 -6.03 10.06 4.22
C LEU A 351 -5.06 10.97 3.47
N GLY A 352 -4.44 11.91 4.18
CA GLY A 352 -3.53 12.90 3.60
C GLY A 352 -4.25 14.11 3.02
N LEU A 353 -5.44 14.43 3.49
CA LEU A 353 -6.16 15.66 3.12
C LEU A 353 -5.50 16.91 3.74
N PRO A 354 -5.64 18.11 3.13
CA PRO A 354 -5.05 19.34 3.66
C PRO A 354 -5.42 19.63 5.11
N GLY A 355 -4.42 19.89 5.94
CA GLY A 355 -4.56 20.14 7.37
C GLY A 355 -4.67 18.89 8.25
N GLU A 356 -4.56 17.68 7.66
CA GLU A 356 -4.58 16.43 8.41
C GLU A 356 -3.26 16.22 9.16
N THR A 357 -3.35 15.65 10.37
CA THR A 357 -2.24 15.26 11.25
C THR A 357 -2.35 13.81 11.63
N ALA A 358 -1.33 13.25 12.27
CA ALA A 358 -1.38 11.88 12.80
C ALA A 358 -2.58 11.68 13.76
N GLU A 359 -2.92 12.69 14.58
CA GLU A 359 -4.04 12.67 15.52
C GLU A 359 -5.39 12.66 14.80
N THR A 360 -5.57 13.50 13.75
CA THR A 360 -6.82 13.54 12.98
C THR A 360 -7.03 12.28 12.15
N ILE A 361 -5.95 11.62 11.70
CA ILE A 361 -6.02 10.28 11.10
C ILE A 361 -6.55 9.27 12.13
N GLN A 362 -6.05 9.32 13.37
CA GLN A 362 -6.56 8.44 14.43
C GLN A 362 -8.03 8.71 14.78
N GLU A 363 -8.48 9.97 14.68
CA GLU A 363 -9.91 10.32 14.82
C GLU A 363 -10.73 9.70 13.70
N THR A 364 -10.25 9.74 12.46
CA THR A 364 -10.90 9.13 11.31
C THR A 364 -11.01 7.61 11.49
N ILE A 365 -9.96 6.93 11.97
CA ILE A 365 -9.99 5.50 12.28
C ILE A 365 -11.02 5.20 13.39
N ARG A 366 -11.06 6.00 14.46
CA ARG A 366 -12.06 5.85 15.54
C ARG A 366 -13.47 6.04 15.00
N PHE A 367 -13.72 7.11 14.24
CA PHE A 367 -15.01 7.38 13.63
C PHE A 367 -15.51 6.22 12.75
N ALA A 368 -14.66 5.67 11.87
CA ALA A 368 -15.02 4.53 11.04
C ALA A 368 -15.37 3.28 11.86
N ARG A 369 -14.67 3.07 12.98
CA ARG A 369 -14.97 1.95 13.88
C ARG A 369 -16.29 2.15 14.64
N ASP A 370 -16.62 3.38 14.99
CA ASP A 370 -17.84 3.73 15.73
C ASP A 370 -19.09 3.57 14.85
N ILE A 371 -19.06 4.10 13.60
CA ILE A 371 -20.18 3.97 12.66
C ILE A 371 -20.27 2.56 12.07
N ASP A 372 -19.18 1.80 12.09
CA ASP A 372 -19.06 0.38 11.70
C ASP A 372 -19.79 0.03 10.40
N PRO A 373 -19.42 0.61 9.24
CA PRO A 373 -19.97 0.21 7.95
C PRO A 373 -19.65 -1.26 7.64
N ASP A 374 -20.40 -1.89 6.72
CA ASP A 374 -20.20 -3.31 6.37
C ASP A 374 -18.82 -3.57 5.79
N THR A 375 -18.39 -2.71 4.87
CA THR A 375 -17.04 -2.70 4.29
C THR A 375 -16.49 -1.29 4.22
N ILE A 376 -15.17 -1.14 4.11
CA ILE A 376 -14.51 0.14 3.90
C ILE A 376 -13.55 0.10 2.72
N GLN A 377 -13.32 1.28 2.15
CA GLN A 377 -12.20 1.60 1.29
C GLN A 377 -11.48 2.81 1.87
N VAL A 378 -10.15 2.75 1.91
CA VAL A 378 -9.29 3.86 2.34
C VAL A 378 -8.40 4.25 1.18
N SER A 379 -8.57 5.46 0.69
CA SER A 379 -7.77 6.04 -0.40
C SER A 379 -6.79 7.07 0.17
N ILE A 380 -5.71 7.30 -0.55
CA ILE A 380 -4.76 8.38 -0.27
C ILE A 380 -5.18 9.60 -1.09
N ALA A 381 -5.12 10.79 -0.50
CA ALA A 381 -5.41 12.03 -1.20
C ALA A 381 -4.48 12.19 -2.40
N ALA A 382 -5.07 12.30 -3.58
CA ALA A 382 -4.35 12.41 -4.83
C ALA A 382 -4.57 13.81 -5.42
N PRO A 383 -3.50 14.62 -5.60
CA PRO A 383 -3.58 15.92 -6.22
C PRO A 383 -3.68 15.78 -7.74
N TYR A 384 -4.87 15.44 -8.22
CA TYR A 384 -5.11 15.32 -9.66
C TYR A 384 -5.08 16.68 -10.35
N PRO A 385 -4.37 16.83 -11.50
CA PRO A 385 -4.42 18.04 -12.30
C PRO A 385 -5.85 18.49 -12.60
N GLY A 386 -6.09 19.79 -12.53
CA GLY A 386 -7.44 20.39 -12.71
C GLY A 386 -8.27 20.52 -11.44
N THR A 387 -7.83 19.91 -10.31
CA THR A 387 -8.52 20.04 -9.03
C THR A 387 -8.02 21.22 -8.19
N GLU A 388 -8.86 21.71 -7.27
CA GLU A 388 -8.47 22.72 -6.29
C GLU A 388 -7.34 22.19 -5.38
N LEU A 389 -7.39 20.88 -5.01
CA LEU A 389 -6.33 20.23 -4.24
C LEU A 389 -4.97 20.28 -4.95
N PHE A 390 -4.94 20.07 -6.27
CA PHE A 390 -3.70 20.16 -7.04
C PHE A 390 -3.11 21.57 -6.98
N ARG A 391 -3.95 22.61 -7.19
CA ARG A 391 -3.50 24.01 -7.09
C ARG A 391 -2.94 24.31 -5.70
N GLN A 392 -3.68 23.94 -4.63
CA GLN A 392 -3.21 24.09 -3.25
C GLN A 392 -1.88 23.39 -3.02
N ALA A 393 -1.69 22.19 -3.58
CA ALA A 393 -0.46 21.42 -3.42
C ALA A 393 0.74 22.08 -4.13
N VAL A 394 0.52 22.67 -5.31
CA VAL A 394 1.55 23.44 -6.03
C VAL A 394 1.89 24.73 -5.27
N ASP A 395 0.88 25.53 -4.91
CA ASP A 395 1.05 26.84 -4.29
C ASP A 395 1.75 26.75 -2.92
N ASN A 396 1.55 25.68 -2.18
CA ASN A 396 2.14 25.48 -0.85
C ASN A 396 3.36 24.53 -0.85
N GLY A 397 3.83 24.04 -2.00
CA GLY A 397 4.98 23.14 -2.09
C GLY A 397 4.75 21.78 -1.45
N TRP A 398 3.52 21.26 -1.45
CA TRP A 398 3.18 19.97 -0.84
C TRP A 398 3.43 18.75 -1.75
N LEU A 399 3.78 18.98 -3.02
CA LEU A 399 4.07 17.87 -3.94
C LEU A 399 5.40 17.21 -3.56
N SER A 400 5.36 15.89 -3.31
CA SER A 400 6.55 15.10 -2.96
C SER A 400 7.46 14.77 -4.15
N GLY A 401 7.05 15.12 -5.39
CA GLY A 401 7.71 14.68 -6.61
C GLY A 401 7.46 13.22 -7.00
N GLN A 402 6.75 12.47 -6.18
CA GLN A 402 6.38 11.08 -6.48
C GLN A 402 5.18 11.00 -7.43
N ALA A 403 5.12 9.91 -8.21
CA ALA A 403 3.93 9.55 -8.97
C ALA A 403 2.75 9.22 -8.02
N LEU A 404 1.52 9.21 -8.57
CA LEU A 404 0.33 8.83 -7.79
C LEU A 404 0.26 7.33 -7.49
N VAL A 405 0.98 6.53 -8.24
CA VAL A 405 1.11 5.09 -8.07
C VAL A 405 2.58 4.69 -8.20
N ASP A 406 2.96 3.61 -7.54
CA ASP A 406 4.26 2.96 -7.73
C ASP A 406 4.31 2.17 -9.05
N ASP A 407 5.46 1.54 -9.34
CA ASP A 407 5.69 0.74 -10.55
C ASP A 407 4.73 -0.46 -10.69
N ARG A 408 4.01 -0.80 -9.65
CA ARG A 408 3.02 -1.89 -9.62
C ARG A 408 1.59 -1.39 -9.59
N GLY A 409 1.38 -0.09 -9.73
CA GLY A 409 0.07 0.54 -9.72
C GLY A 409 -0.57 0.68 -8.33
N ALA A 410 0.15 0.41 -7.24
CA ALA A 410 -0.37 0.66 -5.90
C ALA A 410 -0.34 2.16 -5.59
N GLN A 411 -1.41 2.68 -4.98
CA GLN A 411 -1.51 4.09 -4.67
C GLN A 411 -0.47 4.51 -3.61
N VAL A 412 0.31 5.53 -3.91
CA VAL A 412 1.26 6.17 -2.99
C VAL A 412 0.88 7.63 -2.77
N SER A 413 1.40 8.24 -1.69
CA SER A 413 1.11 9.65 -1.43
C SER A 413 2.03 10.55 -2.26
N ALA A 414 1.47 11.25 -3.23
CA ALA A 414 2.14 12.35 -3.93
C ALA A 414 2.13 13.65 -3.11
N LEU A 415 1.44 13.68 -1.96
CA LEU A 415 1.42 14.78 -1.02
C LEU A 415 2.31 14.49 0.18
N SER A 416 3.04 15.50 0.62
CA SER A 416 3.86 15.48 1.82
C SER A 416 3.80 16.86 2.47
N TYR A 417 3.39 16.90 3.73
CA TYR A 417 3.28 18.12 4.50
C TYR A 417 4.46 18.27 5.47
N PRO A 418 4.81 19.48 5.93
CA PRO A 418 5.89 19.64 6.92
C PRO A 418 5.68 18.85 8.21
N HIS A 419 4.41 18.61 8.58
CA HIS A 419 3.99 17.95 9.81
C HIS A 419 3.44 16.52 9.60
N LEU A 420 3.28 16.07 8.35
CA LEU A 420 2.77 14.73 8.02
C LEU A 420 3.39 14.26 6.69
N LEU A 421 4.32 13.33 6.79
CA LEU A 421 5.09 12.86 5.63
C LEU A 421 4.28 11.89 4.75
N SER A 422 4.64 11.81 3.47
CA SER A 422 4.03 10.90 2.50
C SER A 422 4.09 9.43 2.96
N SER A 423 5.20 9.04 3.58
CA SER A 423 5.39 7.69 4.15
C SER A 423 4.47 7.40 5.35
N GLU A 424 4.18 8.41 6.17
CA GLU A 424 3.26 8.28 7.30
C GLU A 424 1.81 8.14 6.83
N ILE A 425 1.41 8.91 5.81
CA ILE A 425 0.10 8.79 5.17
C ILE A 425 -0.09 7.37 4.61
N SER A 426 0.90 6.86 3.87
CA SER A 426 0.87 5.53 3.27
C SER A 426 0.79 4.43 4.33
N ARG A 427 1.56 4.52 5.42
CA ARG A 427 1.53 3.59 6.55
C ARG A 427 0.20 3.61 7.30
N SER A 428 -0.40 4.79 7.45
CA SER A 428 -1.68 4.96 8.13
C SER A 428 -2.84 4.27 7.41
N THR A 429 -2.78 4.14 6.09
CA THR A 429 -3.78 3.41 5.29
C THR A 429 -3.82 1.93 5.71
N GLU A 430 -2.65 1.30 5.85
CA GLU A 430 -2.54 -0.09 6.28
C GLU A 430 -3.02 -0.28 7.72
N GLU A 431 -2.65 0.65 8.61
CA GLU A 431 -3.12 0.67 9.99
C GLU A 431 -4.64 0.78 10.07
N PHE A 432 -5.27 1.61 9.23
CA PHE A 432 -6.70 1.78 9.16
C PHE A 432 -7.41 0.46 8.82
N TYR A 433 -7.02 -0.20 7.74
CA TYR A 433 -7.59 -1.50 7.36
C TYR A 433 -7.43 -2.53 8.46
N ARG A 434 -6.26 -2.59 9.06
CA ARG A 434 -5.96 -3.53 10.13
C ARG A 434 -6.84 -3.28 11.36
N ARG A 435 -6.96 -2.04 11.81
CA ARG A 435 -7.79 -1.68 12.96
C ARG A 435 -9.28 -1.83 12.71
N PHE A 436 -9.72 -1.74 11.46
CA PHE A 436 -11.13 -1.88 11.10
C PHE A 436 -11.54 -3.35 10.98
N TYR A 437 -10.84 -4.15 10.18
CA TYR A 437 -11.25 -5.53 9.87
C TYR A 437 -10.86 -6.56 10.95
N PHE A 438 -9.73 -6.38 11.62
CA PHE A 438 -9.28 -7.37 12.61
C PHE A 438 -9.86 -7.16 14.03
N ARG A 439 -11.12 -6.75 14.11
CA ARG A 439 -11.89 -6.72 15.34
C ARG A 439 -12.66 -8.02 15.51
N PRO A 440 -12.70 -8.65 16.72
CA PRO A 440 -13.40 -9.92 16.92
C PRO A 440 -14.85 -9.89 16.42
N ARG A 441 -15.59 -8.81 16.72
CA ARG A 441 -16.98 -8.62 16.26
C ARG A 441 -17.11 -8.62 14.73
N LYS A 442 -16.14 -7.99 14.01
CA LYS A 442 -16.15 -7.93 12.55
C LYS A 442 -15.80 -9.26 11.92
N ILE A 443 -14.79 -9.94 12.48
CA ILE A 443 -14.39 -11.28 12.05
C ILE A 443 -15.56 -12.25 12.20
N PHE A 444 -16.25 -12.21 13.36
CA PHE A 444 -17.42 -13.06 13.60
C PHE A 444 -18.56 -12.78 12.63
N ALA A 445 -18.85 -11.49 12.34
CA ALA A 445 -19.89 -11.10 11.39
C ALA A 445 -19.58 -11.63 9.97
N ILE A 446 -18.32 -11.51 9.51
CA ILE A 446 -17.87 -12.03 8.21
C ILE A 446 -17.95 -13.56 8.20
N ALA A 447 -17.50 -14.24 9.26
CA ALA A 447 -17.59 -15.69 9.38
C ALA A 447 -19.04 -16.19 9.33
N LYS A 448 -19.96 -15.50 10.00
CA LYS A 448 -21.40 -15.81 9.96
C LYS A 448 -21.98 -15.68 8.55
N GLU A 449 -21.61 -14.63 7.80
CA GLU A 449 -22.03 -14.48 6.38
C GLU A 449 -21.46 -15.63 5.52
N MET A 450 -20.22 -16.05 5.76
CA MET A 450 -19.58 -17.14 5.02
C MET A 450 -20.24 -18.49 5.28
N VAL A 451 -20.67 -18.76 6.50
CA VAL A 451 -21.36 -20.02 6.85
C VAL A 451 -22.76 -20.06 6.26
N ALA A 452 -23.44 -18.92 6.16
CA ALA A 452 -24.81 -18.82 5.67
C ALA A 452 -24.95 -19.07 4.15
N ASP A 453 -23.90 -18.78 3.35
CA ASP A 453 -23.94 -18.91 1.89
C ASP A 453 -22.59 -19.39 1.33
N ARG A 454 -22.60 -20.56 0.66
CA ARG A 454 -21.42 -21.15 0.01
C ARG A 454 -20.79 -20.27 -1.06
N GLN A 455 -21.60 -19.50 -1.82
CA GLN A 455 -21.06 -18.58 -2.82
C GLN A 455 -20.37 -17.40 -2.17
N VAL A 456 -20.98 -16.84 -1.11
CA VAL A 456 -20.37 -15.81 -0.26
C VAL A 456 -19.07 -16.32 0.35
N MET A 457 -19.05 -17.54 0.86
CA MET A 457 -17.83 -18.15 1.43
C MET A 457 -16.70 -18.22 0.42
N ARG A 458 -16.93 -18.79 -0.79
CA ARG A 458 -15.92 -18.87 -1.85
C ARG A 458 -15.38 -17.50 -2.24
N ARG A 459 -16.28 -16.52 -2.38
CA ARG A 459 -15.95 -15.13 -2.70
C ARG A 459 -15.11 -14.52 -1.59
N ARG A 460 -15.54 -14.59 -0.34
CA ARG A 460 -14.82 -14.03 0.82
C ARG A 460 -13.45 -14.67 1.05
N LEU A 461 -13.30 -15.95 0.78
CA LEU A 461 -11.98 -16.62 0.83
C LEU A 461 -11.04 -16.08 -0.24
N ARG A 462 -11.53 -15.87 -1.48
CA ARG A 462 -10.75 -15.26 -2.56
C ARG A 462 -10.37 -13.82 -2.21
N GLU A 463 -11.36 -12.98 -1.83
CA GLU A 463 -11.15 -11.60 -1.42
C GLU A 463 -10.19 -11.48 -0.24
N GLY A 464 -10.33 -12.35 0.76
CA GLY A 464 -9.44 -12.42 1.92
C GLY A 464 -8.01 -12.77 1.53
N ARG A 465 -7.82 -13.70 0.60
CA ARG A 465 -6.49 -14.05 0.06
C ARG A 465 -5.87 -12.87 -0.69
N GLU A 466 -6.61 -12.22 -1.56
CA GLU A 466 -6.15 -11.04 -2.32
C GLU A 466 -5.80 -9.89 -1.37
N PHE A 467 -6.67 -9.61 -0.39
CA PHE A 467 -6.44 -8.60 0.63
C PHE A 467 -5.20 -8.88 1.50
N LEU A 468 -4.99 -10.12 1.93
CA LEU A 468 -3.79 -10.50 2.67
C LEU A 468 -2.54 -10.41 1.80
N GLN A 469 -2.64 -10.72 0.50
CA GLN A 469 -1.55 -10.55 -0.45
C GLN A 469 -1.23 -9.07 -0.66
N PHE A 470 -2.25 -8.20 -0.77
CA PHE A 470 -2.09 -6.75 -0.86
C PHE A 470 -1.41 -6.17 0.38
N LEU A 471 -1.89 -6.49 1.59
CA LEU A 471 -1.25 -6.07 2.83
C LEU A 471 0.19 -6.59 2.94
N GLY A 472 0.44 -7.85 2.56
CA GLY A 472 1.77 -8.44 2.56
C GLY A 472 2.71 -7.83 1.49
N ALA A 473 2.20 -7.38 0.37
CA ALA A 473 2.98 -6.69 -0.67
C ALA A 473 3.41 -5.29 -0.18
N ARG A 474 2.50 -4.49 0.37
CA ARG A 474 2.82 -3.17 0.94
C ARG A 474 3.78 -3.23 2.12
N THR A 475 3.62 -4.21 3.00
CA THR A 475 4.57 -4.46 4.09
C THR A 475 5.95 -4.83 3.57
N ARG A 476 6.03 -5.50 2.41
CA ARG A 476 7.29 -5.82 1.73
C ARG A 476 7.89 -4.61 1.05
N GLU A 477 7.07 -3.74 0.49
CA GLU A 477 7.52 -2.49 -0.14
C GLU A 477 8.05 -1.51 0.89
N ALA A 478 7.44 -1.42 2.06
CA ALA A 478 8.02 -0.70 3.19
C ALA A 478 9.36 -1.30 3.63
N SER A 479 9.57 -2.62 3.47
CA SER A 479 10.84 -3.30 3.76
C SER A 479 11.77 -3.40 2.56
N VAL A 480 11.27 -3.37 1.31
CA VAL A 480 12.05 -3.42 0.07
C VAL A 480 12.33 -2.01 -0.45
N ASN A 481 11.46 -1.04 -0.27
CA ASN A 481 11.81 0.38 -0.41
C ASN A 481 12.80 0.82 0.66
N ASN A 482 12.85 0.14 1.81
CA ASN A 482 14.01 0.18 2.71
C ASN A 482 15.23 -0.57 2.14
N ALA A 483 15.08 -1.46 1.14
CA ALA A 483 16.18 -2.25 0.57
C ALA A 483 16.45 -1.98 -0.93
N THR A 484 15.48 -1.45 -1.70
CA THR A 484 15.59 -1.19 -3.16
C THR A 484 15.31 0.25 -3.57
N ALA A 485 15.07 1.18 -2.63
CA ALA A 485 15.37 2.59 -2.88
C ALA A 485 16.86 2.79 -3.26
N SER A 486 17.61 1.67 -3.37
CA SER A 486 19.00 1.60 -3.77
C SER A 486 19.26 1.44 -5.27
N THR A 487 18.26 1.36 -6.17
CA THR A 487 18.52 1.11 -7.60
C THR A 487 17.65 1.87 -8.60
N GLY A 488 17.00 2.99 -8.21
CA GLY A 488 16.44 3.95 -9.17
C GLY A 488 17.46 5.06 -9.45
N PRO A 489 17.48 5.71 -10.63
CA PRO A 489 18.33 6.84 -10.90
C PRO A 489 17.80 8.13 -10.28
N ALA A 490 17.57 8.14 -8.97
CA ALA A 490 17.62 9.35 -8.19
C ALA A 490 19.11 9.69 -8.07
N GLY A 491 19.50 10.90 -8.50
CA GLY A 491 20.89 11.29 -8.59
C GLY A 491 21.67 10.77 -7.41
N ARG A 492 22.66 9.92 -7.68
CA ARG A 492 23.63 9.43 -6.71
C ARG A 492 24.15 10.67 -6.01
N ALA A 493 23.87 10.83 -4.71
CA ALA A 493 24.71 11.65 -3.85
C ALA A 493 26.04 10.89 -3.73
N THR A 494 26.76 10.80 -4.86
CA THR A 494 28.12 10.28 -4.92
C THR A 494 28.95 11.27 -4.13
N GLY A 495 29.37 10.85 -2.94
CA GLY A 495 30.28 11.62 -2.12
C GLY A 495 29.70 12.20 -0.82
N LEU A 496 28.50 11.83 -0.36
CA LEU A 496 27.99 12.29 0.95
C LEU A 496 28.96 11.91 2.07
N GLN A 497 29.38 12.90 2.84
CA GLN A 497 30.23 12.73 4.02
C GLN A 497 29.35 12.94 5.27
N VAL A 498 29.42 12.00 6.22
CA VAL A 498 28.66 12.10 7.48
C VAL A 498 29.64 12.24 8.64
N VAL A 499 29.58 13.37 9.29
CA VAL A 499 30.41 13.65 10.50
C VAL A 499 29.55 13.36 11.73
N VAL A 500 30.04 12.47 12.59
CA VAL A 500 29.43 12.11 13.87
C VAL A 500 30.33 12.52 15.01
N PRO A 501 30.05 13.61 15.71
CA PRO A 501 30.76 14.00 16.93
C PRO A 501 30.53 12.94 18.02
N VAL A 502 31.59 12.48 18.62
CA VAL A 502 31.56 11.47 19.70
C VAL A 502 32.04 12.17 21.01
N PRO A 503 31.13 12.63 21.86
CA PRO A 503 31.48 13.25 23.11
C PRO A 503 32.14 12.27 24.07
N ARG A 504 33.03 12.76 24.99
CA ARG A 504 33.68 11.93 26.00
C ARG A 504 32.72 11.08 26.82
N HIS A 505 31.52 11.64 27.08
CA HIS A 505 30.37 10.97 27.75
C HIS A 505 29.17 10.92 26.84
N SER A 506 29.18 10.01 25.85
CA SER A 506 28.04 9.81 24.96
C SER A 506 26.87 9.23 25.73
N ALA A 507 25.68 9.83 25.53
CA ALA A 507 24.44 9.35 26.13
C ALA A 507 24.16 7.89 25.71
N MET A 508 23.73 7.07 26.65
CA MET A 508 23.43 5.65 26.40
C MET A 508 21.95 5.46 26.08
N VAL A 509 21.65 4.87 24.94
CA VAL A 509 20.31 4.53 24.51
C VAL A 509 20.23 3.02 24.30
N ALA A 510 19.39 2.32 25.07
CA ALA A 510 19.32 0.86 25.09
C ALA A 510 20.75 0.23 25.15
N SER A 511 21.56 0.68 26.11
CA SER A 511 22.94 0.25 26.37
C SER A 511 23.96 0.42 25.22
N VAL A 512 23.65 1.27 24.24
CA VAL A 512 24.56 1.63 23.14
C VAL A 512 24.80 3.14 23.14
N PRO A 513 26.03 3.64 22.98
CA PRO A 513 26.28 5.07 22.84
C PRO A 513 25.51 5.67 21.68
N ALA A 514 24.90 6.86 21.86
CA ALA A 514 24.14 7.54 20.85
C ALA A 514 24.93 7.77 19.55
N ALA A 515 26.21 8.13 19.68
CA ALA A 515 27.12 8.30 18.54
C ALA A 515 27.27 7.01 17.70
N VAL A 516 27.32 5.82 18.34
CA VAL A 516 27.37 4.53 17.62
C VAL A 516 26.05 4.27 16.89
N ARG A 517 24.93 4.66 17.47
CA ARG A 517 23.64 4.55 16.79
C ARG A 517 23.54 5.50 15.61
N ALA A 518 24.05 6.73 15.75
CA ALA A 518 24.13 7.69 14.66
C ALA A 518 25.00 7.17 13.50
N ALA A 519 26.17 6.62 13.80
CA ALA A 519 27.04 6.00 12.81
C ALA A 519 26.39 4.79 12.12
N SER A 520 25.69 3.95 12.87
CA SER A 520 24.95 2.81 12.33
C SER A 520 23.78 3.24 11.43
N ALA A 521 23.10 4.32 11.77
CA ALA A 521 22.05 4.91 10.93
C ALA A 521 22.63 5.50 9.64
N ALA A 522 23.77 6.21 9.72
CA ALA A 522 24.50 6.71 8.56
C ALA A 522 24.97 5.58 7.63
N ALA A 523 25.47 4.47 8.18
CA ALA A 523 25.91 3.31 7.42
C ALA A 523 24.78 2.59 6.66
N SER A 524 23.53 2.83 7.02
CA SER A 524 22.35 2.30 6.33
C SER A 524 21.85 3.19 5.19
N LEU A 525 22.48 4.34 4.93
CA LEU A 525 22.23 5.19 3.78
C LEU A 525 22.79 4.53 2.51
N ASP A 526 21.99 4.48 1.47
CA ASP A 526 22.39 3.89 0.18
C ASP A 526 23.34 4.83 -0.57
N GLY A 527 24.42 4.30 -1.10
CA GLY A 527 25.46 5.03 -1.85
C GLY A 527 26.80 5.09 -1.11
N ALA A 528 27.79 5.70 -1.73
CA ALA A 528 29.13 5.89 -1.14
C ALA A 528 29.07 6.96 -0.02
N CYS A 529 28.67 6.54 1.16
CA CYS A 529 28.67 7.39 2.35
C CYS A 529 30.00 7.18 3.09
N ARG A 530 30.79 8.24 3.25
CA ARG A 530 31.97 8.23 4.09
C ARG A 530 31.59 8.68 5.50
N ILE A 531 31.84 7.85 6.51
CA ILE A 531 31.53 8.17 7.91
C ILE A 531 32.80 8.65 8.59
N ILE A 532 32.76 9.83 9.18
CA ILE A 532 33.85 10.44 9.94
C ILE A 532 33.42 10.56 11.39
N LEU A 533 34.11 9.84 12.27
CA LEU A 533 33.89 9.91 13.71
C LEU A 533 34.86 10.92 14.29
N TYR A 534 34.32 11.96 14.87
CA TYR A 534 35.06 13.10 15.36
C TYR A 534 35.10 13.12 16.88
N THR A 535 36.30 13.20 17.48
CA THR A 535 36.52 13.26 18.94
C THR A 535 37.50 14.35 19.31
N GLU A 536 37.31 14.90 20.50
CA GLU A 536 38.32 15.82 21.12
C GLU A 536 39.58 15.10 21.65
N SER A 537 39.65 13.80 21.54
CA SER A 537 40.75 12.96 22.00
C SER A 537 41.30 12.07 20.91
N ASP A 538 42.59 11.72 20.97
CA ASP A 538 43.27 10.88 19.97
C ASP A 538 42.75 9.42 19.93
N THR A 539 41.89 9.03 20.86
CA THR A 539 41.34 7.66 20.92
C THR A 539 39.83 7.65 21.10
N LEU A 540 39.18 6.78 20.34
CA LEU A 540 37.75 6.50 20.53
C LEU A 540 37.50 5.77 21.86
N PRO A 541 36.40 6.08 22.57
CA PRO A 541 36.02 5.33 23.76
C PRO A 541 35.87 3.82 23.44
N LYS A 542 36.43 2.95 24.31
CA LYS A 542 36.38 1.47 24.12
C LYS A 542 34.95 0.94 23.94
N SER A 543 33.96 1.60 24.51
CA SER A 543 32.54 1.29 24.33
C SER A 543 32.02 1.49 22.89
N CYS A 544 32.63 2.38 22.11
CA CYS A 544 32.33 2.65 20.71
C CYS A 544 33.07 1.71 19.77
N THR A 545 34.40 1.54 19.95
CA THR A 545 35.28 0.82 19.00
C THR A 545 34.82 -0.60 18.71
N ARG A 546 34.44 -1.37 19.75
CA ARG A 546 34.01 -2.77 19.60
C ARG A 546 32.71 -2.91 18.79
N ARG A 547 31.85 -1.93 18.84
CA ARG A 547 30.52 -1.96 18.17
C ARG A 547 30.58 -1.39 16.77
N LEU A 548 31.47 -0.43 16.54
CA LEU A 548 31.71 0.14 15.21
C LEU A 548 32.37 -0.88 14.25
N ALA A 549 33.13 -1.83 14.75
CA ALA A 549 33.72 -2.92 13.95
C ALA A 549 32.64 -3.80 13.24
N GLY A 550 31.37 -3.78 13.69
CA GLY A 550 30.25 -4.49 13.09
C GLY A 550 29.50 -3.68 12.02
N ILE A 551 29.87 -2.41 11.79
CA ILE A 551 29.25 -1.54 10.77
C ILE A 551 29.92 -1.85 9.43
N GLY A 552 29.15 -2.28 8.45
CA GLY A 552 29.68 -2.72 7.14
C GLY A 552 30.20 -1.61 6.21
N THR A 553 30.08 -0.34 6.61
CA THR A 553 30.52 0.83 5.85
C THR A 553 31.88 1.33 6.39
N PRO A 554 32.85 1.74 5.52
CA PRO A 554 34.08 2.32 5.93
C PRO A 554 33.90 3.59 6.79
N TRP A 555 34.63 3.67 7.90
CA TRP A 555 34.64 4.85 8.75
C TRP A 555 36.06 5.26 9.09
N THR A 556 36.25 6.56 9.26
CA THR A 556 37.56 7.16 9.68
C THR A 556 37.38 7.80 11.05
N HIS A 557 38.39 7.69 11.90
CA HIS A 557 38.42 8.41 13.17
C HIS A 557 39.36 9.61 13.04
N VAL A 558 38.82 10.76 13.43
CA VAL A 558 39.57 12.01 13.51
C VAL A 558 39.59 12.45 14.96
N GLY A 559 40.74 12.43 15.58
CA GLY A 559 40.99 12.88 16.94
C GLY A 559 42.22 13.77 16.98
N SER A 560 42.14 14.92 17.60
CA SER A 560 43.30 15.79 17.77
C SER A 560 43.02 16.89 18.81
N ALA A 561 44.08 17.41 19.40
CA ALA A 561 44.05 18.61 20.25
C ALA A 561 43.62 19.88 19.46
N THR A 562 43.68 19.86 18.11
CA THR A 562 43.12 20.88 17.20
C THR A 562 42.16 20.23 16.21
N PRO A 563 40.96 19.89 16.66
CA PRO A 563 40.04 19.05 15.93
C PRO A 563 39.62 19.59 14.57
N SER A 564 39.39 20.90 14.45
CA SER A 564 38.96 21.55 13.23
C SER A 564 39.94 21.39 12.07
N LYS A 565 41.24 21.49 12.34
CA LYS A 565 42.29 21.35 11.31
C LYS A 565 42.35 19.92 10.77
N SER A 566 42.34 18.95 11.66
CA SER A 566 42.36 17.52 11.28
C SER A 566 41.06 17.08 10.55
N LEU A 567 39.91 17.64 10.91
CA LEU A 567 38.65 17.36 10.21
C LEU A 567 38.62 18.02 8.82
N ALA A 568 39.25 19.22 8.67
CA ALA A 568 39.38 19.89 7.38
C ALA A 568 40.20 19.07 6.37
N ASP A 569 41.26 18.40 6.85
CA ASP A 569 42.14 17.57 6.01
C ASP A 569 41.41 16.29 5.49
N GLU A 570 40.36 15.83 6.19
CA GLU A 570 39.63 14.63 5.87
C GLU A 570 38.36 14.87 5.03
N LEU A 571 37.86 16.11 5.00
CA LEU A 571 36.64 16.45 4.24
C LEU A 571 36.98 16.82 2.80
N ASP A 572 36.27 16.21 1.84
CA ASP A 572 36.29 16.65 0.44
C ASP A 572 35.48 17.96 0.33
N PRO A 573 36.09 19.10 -0.05
CA PRO A 573 35.45 20.41 -0.06
C PRO A 573 34.22 20.51 -0.97
N GLU A 574 34.17 19.76 -2.06
CA GLU A 574 33.11 19.81 -3.06
C GLU A 574 31.95 18.86 -2.77
N SER A 575 32.14 17.89 -1.89
CA SER A 575 31.12 16.91 -1.53
C SER A 575 30.18 17.43 -0.44
N PRO A 576 28.88 17.03 -0.47
CA PRO A 576 27.95 17.41 0.59
C PRO A 576 28.34 16.78 1.94
N VAL A 577 28.07 17.51 3.01
CA VAL A 577 28.35 17.03 4.37
C VAL A 577 27.10 17.11 5.24
N LEU A 578 26.83 16.03 5.97
CA LEU A 578 25.85 15.94 7.03
C LEU A 578 26.56 15.82 8.37
N VAL A 579 26.37 16.77 9.25
CA VAL A 579 26.85 16.69 10.64
C VAL A 579 25.67 16.27 11.51
N ILE A 580 25.78 15.12 12.17
CA ILE A 580 24.76 14.66 13.13
C ILE A 580 25.10 15.21 14.51
N GLY A 581 24.13 15.75 15.23
CA GLY A 581 24.34 16.32 16.55
C GLY A 581 24.90 15.29 17.53
N PRO A 582 25.79 15.73 18.48
CA PRO A 582 26.28 14.87 19.53
C PRO A 582 25.08 14.35 20.35
N ASN A 583 25.11 13.06 20.72
CA ASN A 583 24.01 12.39 21.39
C ASN A 583 22.70 12.28 20.59
N THR A 584 22.65 12.66 19.32
CA THR A 584 21.46 12.50 18.48
C THR A 584 21.33 11.07 17.97
N VAL A 585 20.11 10.54 18.03
CA VAL A 585 19.74 9.22 17.47
C VAL A 585 18.78 9.43 16.31
N PRO A 586 19.28 9.42 15.06
CA PRO A 586 18.44 9.56 13.87
C PRO A 586 17.81 8.23 13.45
N GLU A 587 16.67 8.28 12.75
CA GLU A 587 16.04 7.12 12.12
C GLU A 587 16.47 7.04 10.64
N PRO A 588 17.01 5.89 10.16
CA PRO A 588 17.63 5.78 8.84
C PRO A 588 16.70 6.11 7.67
N CYS A 589 15.43 5.69 7.73
CA CYS A 589 14.47 5.93 6.65
C CYS A 589 14.15 7.43 6.48
N GLU A 590 14.01 8.14 7.57
CA GLU A 590 13.70 9.57 7.55
C GLU A 590 14.92 10.43 7.24
N MET A 591 16.11 9.98 7.64
CA MET A 591 17.36 10.61 7.25
C MET A 591 17.54 10.57 5.72
N ARG A 592 17.20 9.45 5.06
CA ARG A 592 17.19 9.34 3.59
C ARG A 592 16.21 10.31 2.94
N GLU A 593 14.99 10.40 3.47
CA GLU A 593 13.95 11.28 2.93
C GLU A 593 14.34 12.76 3.08
N LEU A 594 14.89 13.15 4.22
CA LEU A 594 15.37 14.51 4.43
C LEU A 594 16.54 14.87 3.49
N LEU A 595 17.48 13.96 3.28
CA LEU A 595 18.59 14.14 2.36
C LEU A 595 18.14 14.20 0.90
N ALA A 596 17.19 13.35 0.50
CA ALA A 596 16.63 13.37 -0.86
C ALA A 596 15.91 14.69 -1.18
N ARG A 597 15.20 15.28 -0.22
CA ARG A 597 14.56 16.59 -0.37
C ARG A 597 15.59 17.73 -0.50
N ARG A 598 16.79 17.58 0.06
CA ARG A 598 17.84 18.61 0.09
C ARG A 598 18.89 18.45 -1.01
N ALA A 599 18.91 17.34 -1.71
CA ALA A 599 19.83 17.12 -2.83
C ALA A 599 19.70 18.17 -3.95
N THR A 600 18.54 18.84 -4.04
CA THR A 600 18.26 19.94 -4.98
C THR A 600 18.45 21.34 -4.39
N ASP A 601 18.54 21.46 -3.06
CA ASP A 601 18.68 22.74 -2.36
C ASP A 601 20.16 23.11 -2.20
N ARG A 602 20.49 24.36 -2.56
CA ARG A 602 21.85 24.90 -2.45
C ARG A 602 22.12 25.61 -1.12
N GLN A 603 21.18 25.62 -0.18
CA GLN A 603 21.30 26.32 1.10
C GLN A 603 21.58 25.35 2.26
N PRO A 604 22.47 25.72 3.18
CA PRO A 604 22.68 24.97 4.43
C PRO A 604 21.40 24.92 5.26
N THR A 605 21.13 23.76 5.88
CA THR A 605 19.90 23.55 6.66
C THR A 605 20.22 22.94 8.03
N THR A 606 19.70 23.57 9.08
CA THR A 606 19.73 23.03 10.45
C THR A 606 18.40 22.41 10.82
N TRP A 607 18.41 21.14 11.26
CA TRP A 607 17.22 20.49 11.83
C TRP A 607 17.18 20.66 13.34
N VAL A 608 16.00 21.05 13.83
CA VAL A 608 15.77 21.35 15.23
C VAL A 608 14.71 20.39 15.80
N SER A 609 15.01 19.72 16.90
CA SER A 609 14.08 18.91 17.68
C SER A 609 13.97 19.47 19.09
N ARG A 610 12.73 19.77 19.55
CA ARG A 610 12.46 20.38 20.86
C ARG A 610 13.26 21.64 21.16
N GLY A 611 13.55 22.44 20.14
CA GLY A 611 14.32 23.68 20.26
C GLY A 611 15.84 23.53 20.20
N ALA A 612 16.38 22.30 20.24
CA ALA A 612 17.80 22.00 20.12
C ALA A 612 18.17 21.54 18.70
N PRO A 613 19.34 21.93 18.15
CA PRO A 613 19.81 21.44 16.86
C PRO A 613 20.20 19.95 16.98
N VAL A 614 19.70 19.13 16.05
CA VAL A 614 19.96 17.68 16.03
C VAL A 614 20.75 17.23 14.82
N GLY A 615 20.86 18.06 13.78
CA GLY A 615 21.68 17.80 12.61
C GLY A 615 21.78 19.02 11.72
N VAL A 616 22.86 19.10 10.93
CA VAL A 616 23.13 20.19 9.98
C VAL A 616 23.58 19.60 8.66
N TYR A 617 22.98 20.05 7.57
CA TYR A 617 23.37 19.68 6.23
C TYR A 617 23.99 20.85 5.48
N TYR A 618 25.13 20.60 4.85
CA TYR A 618 25.80 21.53 3.95
C TYR A 618 25.88 20.93 2.55
N PRO A 619 25.44 21.66 1.52
CA PRO A 619 25.48 21.18 0.13
C PRO A 619 26.89 20.91 -0.40
N ALA A 620 27.91 21.58 0.16
CA ALA A 620 29.32 21.36 -0.07
C ALA A 620 30.11 21.59 1.22
N ALA A 621 31.10 20.75 1.51
CA ALA A 621 31.87 20.86 2.74
C ALA A 621 32.63 22.19 2.84
N ARG A 622 33.08 22.79 1.73
CA ARG A 622 33.67 24.12 1.69
C ARG A 622 32.85 25.18 2.43
N THR A 623 31.54 25.09 2.38
CA THR A 623 30.64 26.02 3.08
C THR A 623 30.78 25.91 4.60
N LEU A 624 31.03 24.72 5.13
CA LEU A 624 31.36 24.48 6.53
C LEU A 624 32.78 24.95 6.85
N LEU A 625 33.75 24.58 6.00
CA LEU A 625 35.19 24.84 6.21
C LEU A 625 35.55 26.33 6.19
N THR A 626 34.82 27.17 5.46
CA THR A 626 35.04 28.64 5.39
C THR A 626 34.43 29.42 6.56
N ARG A 627 33.70 28.78 7.46
CA ARG A 627 33.09 29.44 8.61
C ARG A 627 34.08 29.62 9.74
N ALA A 628 34.08 30.82 10.34
CA ALA A 628 34.92 31.12 11.49
C ALA A 628 34.64 30.20 12.69
N GLU A 629 33.38 29.80 12.86
CA GLU A 629 32.92 28.90 13.91
C GLU A 629 33.43 27.48 13.76
N PHE A 630 33.80 27.06 12.54
CA PHE A 630 34.40 25.75 12.30
C PHE A 630 35.69 25.57 13.12
N ALA A 631 36.43 26.63 13.36
CA ALA A 631 37.62 26.63 14.16
C ALA A 631 37.40 26.28 15.65
N SER A 632 36.16 26.50 16.17
CA SER A 632 35.83 26.18 17.57
C SER A 632 35.73 24.69 17.86
N GLY A 633 35.48 23.89 16.85
CA GLY A 633 35.24 22.43 16.98
C GLY A 633 33.95 22.05 17.70
N ASP A 634 33.08 23.01 17.99
CA ASP A 634 31.85 22.80 18.74
C ASP A 634 30.64 22.69 17.80
N PHE A 635 29.90 21.55 17.86
CA PHE A 635 28.71 21.33 17.08
C PHE A 635 27.63 22.40 17.30
N ALA A 636 27.51 22.91 18.54
CA ALA A 636 26.51 23.92 18.84
C ALA A 636 26.75 25.19 18.02
N HIS A 637 28.01 25.57 17.84
CA HIS A 637 28.40 26.70 17.00
C HIS A 637 28.21 26.45 15.51
N TRP A 638 28.43 25.20 15.02
CA TRP A 638 28.20 24.87 13.62
C TRP A 638 26.72 24.90 13.24
N ALA A 639 25.85 24.66 14.21
CA ALA A 639 24.41 24.53 14.00
C ALA A 639 23.62 25.84 14.15
N VAL A 640 24.14 26.87 14.80
CA VAL A 640 23.33 28.00 15.33
C VAL A 640 23.60 29.34 14.70
N SER A 641 24.78 29.60 14.16
CA SER A 641 25.16 30.95 13.80
C SER A 641 25.10 31.28 12.32
N ASP A 642 23.98 31.62 11.75
CA ASP A 642 23.90 32.67 10.72
C ASP A 642 22.46 32.87 10.18
N LEU A 643 22.20 34.10 9.77
CA LEU A 643 20.97 34.57 9.09
C LEU A 643 20.67 33.84 7.76
N ASP A 644 21.67 33.13 7.19
CA ASP A 644 21.59 32.42 5.89
C ASP A 644 21.25 30.94 6.00
N MET A 645 21.05 30.38 7.20
CA MET A 645 20.68 28.98 7.39
C MET A 645 19.18 28.79 7.50
N VAL A 646 18.65 27.86 6.71
CA VAL A 646 17.25 27.44 6.84
C VAL A 646 17.08 26.60 8.11
N ARG A 647 16.29 27.08 9.06
CA ARG A 647 15.89 26.26 10.23
C ARG A 647 14.65 25.46 9.87
N ALA A 648 14.76 24.14 9.85
CA ALA A 648 13.64 23.24 9.64
C ALA A 648 13.37 22.41 10.89
N PRO A 649 12.11 22.21 11.30
CA PRO A 649 11.80 21.27 12.37
C PRO A 649 12.21 19.87 11.93
N ALA A 650 12.99 19.18 12.75
CA ALA A 650 13.13 17.74 12.59
C ALA A 650 11.76 17.08 12.87
N PRO A 651 11.34 16.10 12.07
CA PRO A 651 10.11 15.38 12.37
C PRO A 651 10.17 14.85 13.81
N ALA A 652 9.14 15.16 14.60
CA ALA A 652 9.13 14.87 16.04
C ALA A 652 9.26 13.36 16.37
N SER A 653 9.09 12.51 15.35
CA SER A 653 9.15 11.06 15.44
C SER A 653 10.54 10.46 15.12
N SER A 654 11.52 11.22 14.64
CA SER A 654 12.66 10.67 13.91
C SER A 654 14.07 11.04 14.41
N TRP A 655 14.20 12.21 15.01
CA TRP A 655 15.51 12.68 15.48
C TRP A 655 15.42 13.04 16.95
N HIS A 656 16.03 12.23 17.81
CA HIS A 656 15.93 12.37 19.25
C HIS A 656 17.28 12.78 19.85
N ASP A 657 17.27 13.88 20.58
CA ASP A 657 18.42 14.23 21.42
C ASP A 657 18.40 13.39 22.70
N ALA A 658 19.33 12.47 22.81
CA ALA A 658 19.45 11.56 23.96
C ALA A 658 20.17 12.18 25.17
N SER A 659 20.63 13.41 25.10
CA SER A 659 21.14 14.16 26.26
C SER A 659 19.98 14.55 27.19
N ASP A 660 18.79 14.83 26.61
CA ASP A 660 17.56 15.05 27.37
C ASP A 660 16.91 13.71 27.79
N PRO A 661 16.52 13.53 29.07
CA PRO A 661 15.84 12.32 29.56
C PRO A 661 14.53 11.97 28.82
N ALA A 662 13.82 12.96 28.31
CA ALA A 662 12.60 12.73 27.53
C ALA A 662 12.94 12.27 26.11
N GLY A 663 13.88 12.90 25.43
CA GLY A 663 14.40 12.49 24.12
C GLY A 663 14.98 11.08 24.17
N ARG A 664 15.72 10.71 25.21
CA ARG A 664 16.21 9.35 25.43
C ARG A 664 15.09 8.31 25.54
N ARG A 665 14.06 8.61 26.32
CA ARG A 665 12.88 7.74 26.47
C ARG A 665 12.13 7.56 25.16
N ASP A 666 12.04 8.61 24.36
CA ASP A 666 11.39 8.55 23.05
C ASP A 666 12.21 7.75 22.05
N ALA A 667 13.54 7.94 22.02
CA ALA A 667 14.45 7.12 21.22
C ALA A 667 14.37 5.62 21.61
N GLU A 668 14.40 5.30 22.90
CA GLU A 668 14.23 3.92 23.38
C GLU A 668 12.86 3.36 23.00
N ARG A 669 11.78 4.11 23.22
CA ARG A 669 10.41 3.69 22.85
C ARG A 669 10.34 3.35 21.35
N ARG A 670 10.96 4.16 20.52
CA ARG A 670 10.98 3.96 19.07
C ARG A 670 11.78 2.72 18.70
N LEU A 671 12.98 2.54 19.25
CA LEU A 671 13.80 1.34 19.03
C LEU A 671 13.06 0.06 19.42
N PHE A 672 12.37 0.03 20.54
CA PHE A 672 11.57 -1.13 20.93
C PHE A 672 10.32 -1.32 20.05
N SER A 673 9.73 -0.25 19.55
CA SER A 673 8.60 -0.36 18.62
C SER A 673 9.01 -0.89 17.24
N SER A 674 10.22 -0.59 16.78
CA SER A 674 10.78 -1.07 15.50
C SER A 674 11.09 -2.58 15.50
N LEU A 675 11.17 -3.21 16.68
CA LEU A 675 11.33 -4.67 16.79
C LEU A 675 10.09 -5.45 16.38
N ARG A 676 8.92 -4.83 16.40
CA ARG A 676 7.68 -5.45 15.91
C ARG A 676 7.71 -5.53 14.40
N GLN A 677 7.68 -6.76 13.88
CA GLN A 677 7.64 -6.99 12.45
C GLN A 677 6.20 -6.97 11.94
N PRO A 678 5.92 -6.28 10.84
CA PRO A 678 4.59 -6.29 10.22
C PRO A 678 4.13 -7.70 9.78
N SER A 679 5.09 -8.61 9.55
CA SER A 679 4.85 -10.00 9.18
C SER A 679 4.41 -10.90 10.34
N ASP A 680 4.49 -10.43 11.59
CA ASP A 680 4.13 -11.24 12.77
C ASP A 680 2.64 -11.62 12.73
N GLY A 681 2.34 -12.91 12.73
CA GLY A 681 0.99 -13.47 12.89
C GLY A 681 0.37 -13.12 14.25
N TYR A 682 -0.88 -13.47 14.48
CA TYR A 682 -1.56 -13.14 15.76
C TYR A 682 -0.84 -13.71 16.98
N LEU A 683 -0.45 -15.00 16.93
CA LEU A 683 0.27 -15.67 17.99
C LEU A 683 1.69 -15.13 18.13
N ALA A 684 2.39 -14.96 17.01
CA ALA A 684 3.71 -14.33 16.98
C ALA A 684 3.73 -12.90 17.57
N ARG A 685 2.62 -12.14 17.50
CA ARG A 685 2.52 -10.82 18.17
C ARG A 685 2.42 -10.92 19.69
N LEU A 686 1.73 -11.96 20.19
CA LEU A 686 1.68 -12.21 21.64
C LEU A 686 3.10 -12.52 22.14
N ASP A 687 3.79 -13.46 21.49
CA ASP A 687 5.18 -13.81 21.80
C ASP A 687 6.09 -12.59 21.69
N ARG A 688 5.95 -11.81 20.62
CA ARG A 688 6.73 -10.59 20.41
C ARG A 688 6.47 -9.53 21.49
N THR A 689 5.26 -9.44 22.02
CA THR A 689 4.95 -8.51 23.10
C THR A 689 5.65 -8.93 24.40
N LEU A 690 5.66 -10.24 24.69
CA LEU A 690 6.35 -10.80 25.85
C LEU A 690 7.87 -10.75 25.70
N SER A 691 8.40 -11.11 24.51
CA SER A 691 9.85 -11.07 24.25
C SER A 691 10.38 -9.64 24.32
N ILE A 692 9.69 -8.64 23.75
CA ILE A 692 10.09 -7.22 23.85
C ILE A 692 10.08 -6.75 25.31
N ALA A 693 9.10 -7.15 26.12
CA ALA A 693 9.07 -6.79 27.54
C ALA A 693 10.29 -7.36 28.29
N LEU A 694 10.63 -8.62 28.00
CA LEU A 694 11.81 -9.27 28.57
C LEU A 694 13.12 -8.69 28.02
N SER A 695 13.18 -8.40 26.73
CA SER A 695 14.34 -7.79 26.07
C SER A 695 14.65 -6.39 26.62
N ARG A 696 13.65 -5.64 27.12
CA ARG A 696 13.87 -4.36 27.82
C ARG A 696 14.69 -4.52 29.11
N LEU A 697 14.50 -5.63 29.80
CA LEU A 697 15.30 -5.95 31.00
C LEU A 697 16.67 -6.46 30.59
N LEU A 698 16.73 -7.43 29.67
CA LEU A 698 17.97 -8.06 29.22
C LEU A 698 18.96 -7.11 28.56
N VAL A 699 18.47 -6.08 27.85
CA VAL A 699 19.35 -5.09 27.19
C VAL A 699 20.17 -4.29 28.19
N ARG A 700 19.67 -4.11 29.42
CA ARG A 700 20.35 -3.41 30.50
C ARG A 700 21.38 -4.25 31.24
N THR A 701 21.41 -5.56 30.99
CA THR A 701 22.36 -6.51 31.61
C THR A 701 23.59 -6.73 30.69
N PRO A 702 24.69 -7.26 31.17
CA PRO A 702 25.83 -7.61 30.32
C PRO A 702 25.63 -8.88 29.47
N VAL A 703 24.46 -9.53 29.58
CA VAL A 703 24.13 -10.78 28.87
C VAL A 703 24.24 -10.59 27.34
N THR A 704 24.94 -11.51 26.68
CA THR A 704 25.11 -11.53 25.22
C THR A 704 23.97 -12.31 24.55
N PRO A 705 23.66 -12.07 23.27
CA PRO A 705 22.66 -12.82 22.53
C PRO A 705 22.87 -14.35 22.59
N ASN A 706 24.10 -14.83 22.37
CA ASN A 706 24.42 -16.26 22.36
C ASN A 706 24.17 -16.95 23.72
N VAL A 707 24.29 -16.23 24.84
CA VAL A 707 23.93 -16.75 26.17
C VAL A 707 22.40 -16.91 26.26
N ILE A 708 21.65 -15.98 25.70
CA ILE A 708 20.18 -16.07 25.69
C ILE A 708 19.73 -17.28 24.86
N THR A 709 20.31 -17.49 23.67
CA THR A 709 20.09 -18.68 22.83
C THR A 709 20.41 -19.98 23.58
N ALA A 710 21.54 -20.04 24.30
CA ALA A 710 21.90 -21.24 25.09
C ALA A 710 20.91 -21.50 26.23
N VAL A 711 20.47 -20.46 26.95
CA VAL A 711 19.47 -20.58 28.03
C VAL A 711 18.11 -21.01 27.44
N SER A 712 17.70 -20.43 26.31
CA SER A 712 16.48 -20.84 25.59
C SER A 712 16.51 -22.34 25.26
N LEU A 713 17.61 -22.85 24.71
CA LEU A 713 17.79 -24.26 24.40
C LEU A 713 17.67 -25.14 25.67
N LEU A 714 18.31 -24.75 26.76
CA LEU A 714 18.25 -25.52 28.01
C LEU A 714 16.83 -25.61 28.59
N VAL A 715 16.11 -24.47 28.58
CA VAL A 715 14.71 -24.41 29.01
C VAL A 715 13.84 -25.30 28.11
N GLY A 716 14.05 -25.23 26.79
CA GLY A 716 13.30 -26.03 25.82
C GLY A 716 13.57 -27.52 25.94
N LEU A 717 14.83 -27.96 26.14
CA LEU A 717 15.18 -29.38 26.37
C LEU A 717 14.58 -29.90 27.68
N GLY A 718 14.58 -29.07 28.74
CA GLY A 718 13.88 -29.37 30.00
C GLY A 718 12.37 -29.54 29.78
N GLY A 719 11.78 -28.67 28.97
CA GLY A 719 10.37 -28.77 28.54
C GLY A 719 10.08 -30.06 27.76
N ALA A 720 10.94 -30.42 26.81
CA ALA A 720 10.81 -31.67 26.06
C ALA A 720 10.92 -32.90 26.95
N ALA A 721 11.85 -32.90 27.91
CA ALA A 721 12.00 -34.00 28.87
C ALA A 721 10.73 -34.20 29.74
N LEU A 722 10.12 -33.11 30.21
CA LEU A 722 8.85 -33.15 30.93
C LEU A 722 7.67 -33.56 30.05
N LEU A 723 7.63 -33.09 28.79
CA LEU A 723 6.59 -33.49 27.84
C LEU A 723 6.62 -35.01 27.55
N ALA A 724 7.78 -35.63 27.57
CA ALA A 724 7.96 -37.08 27.39
C ALA A 724 7.41 -37.94 28.55
N SER A 725 6.99 -37.33 29.67
CA SER A 725 6.42 -38.03 30.82
C SER A 725 5.03 -38.61 30.51
N ALA A 726 4.67 -39.71 31.13
CA ALA A 726 3.31 -40.25 31.07
C ALA A 726 2.26 -39.42 31.85
N SER A 727 2.70 -38.57 32.76
CA SER A 727 1.84 -37.67 33.54
C SER A 727 1.33 -36.49 32.72
N SER A 728 0.01 -36.27 32.67
CA SER A 728 -0.60 -35.14 31.99
C SER A 728 -0.13 -33.78 32.51
N TRP A 729 0.07 -33.67 33.84
CA TRP A 729 0.58 -32.42 34.45
C TRP A 729 2.03 -32.12 34.04
N ASN A 730 2.90 -33.15 34.05
CA ASN A 730 4.27 -32.96 33.60
C ASN A 730 4.34 -32.62 32.09
N ALA A 731 3.49 -33.26 31.30
CA ALA A 731 3.41 -32.97 29.86
C ALA A 731 2.92 -31.54 29.60
N LEU A 732 1.92 -31.07 30.34
CA LEU A 732 1.42 -29.69 30.22
C LEU A 732 2.48 -28.66 30.66
N LEU A 733 3.18 -28.92 31.78
CA LEU A 733 4.30 -28.08 32.23
C LEU A 733 5.43 -28.08 31.19
N GLY A 734 5.70 -29.26 30.59
CA GLY A 734 6.68 -29.40 29.51
C GLY A 734 6.32 -28.54 28.29
N ALA A 735 5.05 -28.57 27.85
CA ALA A 735 4.56 -27.74 26.75
C ALA A 735 4.64 -26.23 27.08
N ALA A 736 4.35 -25.84 28.34
CA ALA A 736 4.49 -24.46 28.80
C ALA A 736 5.97 -24.00 28.81
N LEU A 737 6.93 -24.85 29.20
CA LEU A 737 8.36 -24.54 29.14
C LEU A 737 8.87 -24.43 27.69
N LEU A 738 8.37 -25.27 26.79
CA LEU A 738 8.66 -25.16 25.36
C LEU A 738 8.18 -23.81 24.80
N TRP A 739 6.99 -23.35 25.19
CA TRP A 739 6.50 -22.03 24.83
C TRP A 739 7.38 -20.91 25.43
N ALA A 740 7.75 -21.01 26.70
CA ALA A 740 8.66 -20.05 27.34
C ALA A 740 10.02 -19.99 26.63
N SER A 741 10.54 -21.14 26.19
CA SER A 741 11.74 -21.21 25.36
C SER A 741 11.61 -20.41 24.06
N CYS A 742 10.46 -20.48 23.37
CA CYS A 742 10.23 -19.71 22.16
C CYS A 742 10.23 -18.19 22.41
N ILE A 743 9.69 -17.75 23.57
CA ILE A 743 9.75 -16.34 23.95
C ILE A 743 11.20 -15.88 24.20
N LEU A 744 11.98 -16.69 24.93
CA LEU A 744 13.39 -16.45 25.22
C LEU A 744 14.23 -16.36 23.94
N ASP A 745 13.98 -17.25 23.01
CA ASP A 745 14.62 -17.26 21.72
C ASP A 745 14.33 -15.99 20.89
N GLY A 746 13.10 -15.49 20.91
CA GLY A 746 12.80 -14.19 20.32
C GLY A 746 13.64 -13.02 20.92
N CYS A 747 14.04 -13.15 22.20
CA CYS A 747 14.84 -12.13 22.88
C CYS A 747 16.28 -12.05 22.38
N ASP A 748 16.89 -13.14 21.94
CA ASP A 748 18.30 -13.14 21.52
C ASP A 748 18.51 -12.27 20.26
N GLY A 749 17.66 -12.46 19.24
CA GLY A 749 17.63 -11.64 18.02
C GLY A 749 17.27 -10.16 18.30
N GLU A 750 16.37 -9.90 19.25
CA GLU A 750 16.00 -8.54 19.67
C GLU A 750 17.18 -7.86 20.37
N VAL A 751 17.81 -8.52 21.32
CA VAL A 751 19.00 -8.02 22.05
C VAL A 751 20.19 -7.86 21.11
N ALA A 752 20.37 -8.77 20.12
CA ALA A 752 21.42 -8.64 19.12
C ALA A 752 21.27 -7.36 18.30
N ARG A 753 20.05 -7.06 17.85
CA ARG A 753 19.75 -5.79 17.12
C ARG A 753 19.88 -4.57 18.00
N LEU A 754 19.33 -4.60 19.21
CA LEU A 754 19.38 -3.46 20.13
C LEU A 754 20.80 -3.12 20.59
N LYS A 755 21.63 -4.13 20.86
CA LYS A 755 23.02 -3.93 21.30
C LYS A 755 24.02 -3.80 20.14
N LEU A 756 23.56 -3.91 18.88
CA LEU A 756 24.42 -3.96 17.68
C LEU A 756 25.48 -5.07 17.79
N LEU A 757 25.07 -6.26 18.22
CA LEU A 757 25.91 -7.44 18.42
C LEU A 757 25.54 -8.60 17.47
N ALA A 758 24.85 -8.32 16.37
CA ALA A 758 24.55 -9.32 15.36
C ALA A 758 25.85 -9.92 14.77
N SER A 759 25.89 -11.26 14.66
CA SER A 759 27.07 -11.94 14.12
C SER A 759 26.68 -13.14 13.27
N ARG A 760 27.55 -13.52 12.29
CA ARG A 760 27.35 -14.72 11.47
C ARG A 760 27.37 -16.01 12.29
N PHE A 761 28.13 -16.04 13.36
CA PHE A 761 28.17 -17.17 14.29
C PHE A 761 26.85 -17.28 15.06
N GLY A 762 26.36 -16.17 15.63
CA GLY A 762 25.08 -16.13 16.34
C GLY A 762 23.90 -16.64 15.49
N ALA A 763 23.81 -16.18 14.25
CA ALA A 763 22.75 -16.62 13.34
C ALA A 763 22.82 -18.13 12.99
N ARG A 764 24.02 -18.72 12.90
CA ARG A 764 24.20 -20.16 12.68
C ARG A 764 23.90 -20.96 13.95
N PHE A 765 24.26 -20.43 15.09
CA PHE A 765 24.05 -21.04 16.40
C PHE A 765 22.55 -21.11 16.70
N ASP A 766 21.83 -20.03 16.45
CA ASP A 766 20.37 -19.93 16.55
C ASP A 766 19.66 -21.00 15.69
N ILE A 767 19.98 -21.10 14.41
CA ILE A 767 19.45 -22.14 13.51
C ILE A 767 19.76 -23.57 14.02
N ALA A 768 20.94 -23.79 14.54
CA ALA A 768 21.33 -25.12 15.02
C ALA A 768 20.56 -25.53 16.29
N THR A 769 20.40 -24.60 17.24
CA THR A 769 19.63 -24.83 18.48
C THR A 769 18.16 -25.05 18.21
N ASP A 770 17.59 -24.34 17.25
CA ASP A 770 16.23 -24.52 16.77
C ASP A 770 15.96 -25.95 16.28
N ASN A 771 16.83 -26.43 15.42
CA ASN A 771 16.70 -27.78 14.87
C ASN A 771 16.81 -28.87 15.96
N VAL A 772 17.70 -28.67 16.92
CA VAL A 772 17.84 -29.60 18.07
C VAL A 772 16.56 -29.61 18.90
N LEU A 773 16.00 -28.44 19.19
CA LEU A 773 14.80 -28.29 19.99
C LEU A 773 13.56 -28.88 19.30
N HIS A 774 13.42 -28.66 17.99
CA HIS A 774 12.35 -29.27 17.20
C HIS A 774 12.41 -30.78 17.24
N LEU A 775 13.59 -31.36 16.99
CA LEU A 775 13.79 -32.83 17.07
C LEU A 775 13.45 -33.37 18.46
N ALA A 776 13.97 -32.71 19.52
CA ALA A 776 13.70 -33.10 20.89
C ALA A 776 12.19 -33.07 21.23
N THR A 777 11.48 -32.07 20.77
CA THR A 777 10.03 -31.91 20.96
C THR A 777 9.26 -33.05 20.29
N PHE A 778 9.58 -33.38 19.04
CA PHE A 778 8.90 -34.50 18.35
C PHE A 778 9.19 -35.88 18.95
N VAL A 779 10.43 -36.09 19.35
CA VAL A 779 10.80 -37.32 20.09
C VAL A 779 10.02 -37.38 21.42
N ALA A 780 9.94 -36.29 22.15
CA ALA A 780 9.21 -36.21 23.42
C ALA A 780 7.72 -36.53 23.26
N ILE A 781 7.06 -35.94 22.23
CA ILE A 781 5.65 -36.27 21.92
C ILE A 781 5.44 -37.74 21.61
N THR A 782 6.33 -38.34 20.79
CA THR A 782 6.26 -39.75 20.45
C THR A 782 6.44 -40.64 21.66
N VAL A 783 7.41 -40.30 22.54
CA VAL A 783 7.66 -41.04 23.80
C VAL A 783 6.49 -40.89 24.78
N HIS A 784 5.90 -39.68 24.89
CA HIS A 784 4.71 -39.44 25.68
C HIS A 784 3.55 -40.33 25.27
N LEU A 785 3.25 -40.37 23.98
CA LEU A 785 2.15 -41.17 23.42
C LEU A 785 2.39 -42.68 23.59
N HIS A 786 3.62 -43.15 23.36
CA HIS A 786 3.96 -44.56 23.59
C HIS A 786 3.82 -44.97 25.06
N ARG A 787 4.24 -44.12 26.01
CA ARG A 787 4.11 -44.36 27.44
C ARG A 787 2.66 -44.34 27.94
N ARG A 788 1.80 -43.57 27.27
CA ARG A 788 0.39 -43.43 27.65
C ARG A 788 -0.52 -44.48 27.00
N HIS A 789 -0.16 -44.88 25.79
CA HIS A 789 -0.88 -45.87 25.00
C HIS A 789 0.06 -47.01 24.55
N PRO A 790 0.46 -47.93 25.46
CA PRO A 790 1.45 -48.95 25.13
C PRO A 790 1.00 -49.93 24.02
N ASP A 791 -0.31 -50.09 23.88
CA ASP A 791 -0.92 -50.94 22.86
C ASP A 791 -0.93 -50.35 21.45
N MET A 792 -0.58 -49.08 21.29
CA MET A 792 -0.54 -48.38 20.00
C MET A 792 0.90 -47.97 19.61
N SER A 793 1.30 -48.31 18.41
CA SER A 793 2.60 -47.88 17.90
C SER A 793 2.48 -46.55 17.13
N PHE A 794 3.10 -45.49 17.64
CA PHE A 794 3.20 -44.17 17.00
C PHE A 794 4.50 -44.02 16.19
N ALA A 795 5.34 -45.05 16.14
CA ALA A 795 6.60 -45.04 15.40
C ALA A 795 6.39 -44.88 13.88
N GLY A 796 5.38 -45.52 13.32
CA GLY A 796 5.03 -45.40 11.90
C GLY A 796 4.70 -43.97 11.49
N PRO A 797 3.69 -43.32 12.09
CA PRO A 797 3.36 -41.92 11.82
C PRO A 797 4.53 -40.93 12.08
N ALA A 798 5.34 -41.18 13.13
CA ALA A 798 6.51 -40.38 13.43
C ALA A 798 7.60 -40.50 12.33
N LEU A 799 7.85 -41.71 11.80
CA LEU A 799 8.77 -41.90 10.67
C LEU A 799 8.24 -41.27 9.38
N ILE A 800 6.95 -41.38 9.10
CA ILE A 800 6.31 -40.74 7.93
C ILE A 800 6.45 -39.21 8.03
N PHE A 801 6.24 -38.64 9.21
CA PHE A 801 6.45 -37.22 9.46
C PHE A 801 7.92 -36.82 9.24
N LEU A 802 8.88 -37.56 9.82
CA LEU A 802 10.30 -37.27 9.67
C LEU A 802 10.74 -37.36 8.20
N ALA A 803 10.29 -38.35 7.45
CA ALA A 803 10.53 -38.50 6.03
C ALA A 803 9.94 -37.30 5.24
N GLY A 804 8.70 -36.86 5.57
CA GLY A 804 8.05 -35.70 4.99
C GLY A 804 8.82 -34.41 5.24
N VAL A 805 9.36 -34.19 6.44
CA VAL A 805 10.20 -33.04 6.79
C VAL A 805 11.52 -33.08 6.01
N MET A 806 12.19 -34.24 5.96
CA MET A 806 13.44 -34.40 5.21
C MET A 806 13.25 -34.13 3.71
N LEU A 807 12.19 -34.69 3.12
CA LEU A 807 11.84 -34.44 1.71
C LEU A 807 11.48 -32.97 1.44
N SER A 808 10.80 -32.34 2.37
CA SER A 808 10.48 -30.88 2.29
C SER A 808 11.76 -30.04 2.30
N MET A 809 12.68 -30.29 3.23
CA MET A 809 13.97 -29.60 3.32
C MET A 809 14.83 -29.83 2.08
N ALA A 810 14.93 -31.07 1.61
CA ALA A 810 15.69 -31.43 0.41
C ALA A 810 15.08 -30.73 -0.84
N SER A 811 13.75 -30.73 -0.95
CA SER A 811 13.02 -30.08 -2.07
C SER A 811 13.24 -28.57 -2.08
N VAL A 812 13.13 -27.93 -0.92
CA VAL A 812 13.35 -26.47 -0.78
C VAL A 812 14.81 -26.11 -1.06
N SER A 813 15.78 -26.87 -0.50
CA SER A 813 17.21 -26.67 -0.78
C SER A 813 17.53 -26.82 -2.27
N TRP A 814 16.98 -27.85 -2.91
CA TRP A 814 17.17 -28.07 -4.33
C TRP A 814 16.59 -26.92 -5.18
N LEU A 815 15.37 -26.47 -4.86
CA LEU A 815 14.71 -25.34 -5.54
C LEU A 815 15.50 -24.04 -5.38
N ILE A 816 15.97 -23.77 -4.16
CA ILE A 816 16.78 -22.57 -3.87
C ILE A 816 18.10 -22.58 -4.67
N ASN A 817 18.73 -23.73 -4.85
CA ASN A 817 19.98 -23.83 -5.60
C ASN A 817 19.79 -23.82 -7.13
N ARG A 818 18.61 -24.22 -7.63
CA ARG A 818 18.32 -24.36 -9.06
C ARG A 818 17.76 -23.10 -9.72
N TYR A 819 17.07 -22.20 -8.98
CA TYR A 819 16.39 -21.03 -9.52
C TYR A 819 17.10 -19.71 -9.20
N PRO A 820 16.97 -18.65 -10.06
CA PRO A 820 17.58 -17.34 -9.83
C PRO A 820 17.05 -16.64 -8.59
N PRO A 821 17.75 -15.62 -8.04
CA PRO A 821 17.47 -14.97 -6.75
C PRO A 821 16.01 -14.51 -6.55
N GLU A 822 15.36 -14.01 -7.60
CA GLU A 822 13.98 -13.51 -7.58
C GLU A 822 12.95 -14.62 -7.27
N ARG A 823 13.14 -15.82 -7.82
CA ARG A 823 12.31 -16.99 -7.53
C ARG A 823 12.68 -17.70 -6.22
N ARG A 824 13.96 -17.62 -5.79
CA ARG A 824 14.42 -18.17 -4.49
C ARG A 824 13.66 -17.55 -3.32
N LEU A 825 13.43 -16.24 -3.33
CA LEU A 825 12.70 -15.52 -2.30
C LEU A 825 11.23 -15.99 -2.15
N GLY A 826 10.60 -16.46 -3.21
CA GLY A 826 9.26 -17.04 -3.17
C GLY A 826 9.22 -18.38 -2.41
N PHE A 827 10.10 -19.32 -2.77
CA PHE A 827 10.17 -20.65 -2.12
C PHE A 827 10.62 -20.56 -0.67
N LYS A 828 11.62 -19.73 -0.38
CA LYS A 828 12.12 -19.50 0.99
C LYS A 828 11.00 -18.97 1.90
N ARG A 829 10.20 -18.04 1.43
CA ARG A 829 9.09 -17.45 2.21
C ARG A 829 7.95 -18.41 2.49
N VAL A 830 7.61 -19.29 1.53
CA VAL A 830 6.59 -20.34 1.74
C VAL A 830 7.07 -21.31 2.81
N TYR A 831 8.35 -21.70 2.75
CA TYR A 831 8.96 -22.57 3.74
C TYR A 831 8.99 -21.92 5.14
N GLU A 832 9.50 -20.68 5.27
CA GLU A 832 9.56 -19.94 6.54
C GLU A 832 8.18 -19.73 7.18
N ARG A 833 7.12 -19.61 6.39
CA ARG A 833 5.76 -19.47 6.89
C ARG A 833 5.17 -20.79 7.41
N ILE A 834 5.57 -21.93 6.85
CA ILE A 834 5.09 -23.25 7.25
C ILE A 834 5.96 -23.83 8.36
N ALA A 835 7.25 -23.52 8.34
CA ALA A 835 8.21 -23.86 9.40
C ALA A 835 8.14 -22.92 10.62
N SER A 836 7.08 -22.08 10.74
CA SER A 836 6.88 -21.22 11.91
C SER A 836 6.68 -22.06 13.18
N ARG A 837 7.14 -21.52 14.32
CA ARG A 837 7.01 -22.20 15.63
C ARG A 837 5.58 -22.19 16.19
N ASP A 838 4.59 -21.71 15.43
CA ASP A 838 3.18 -21.64 15.85
C ASP A 838 2.60 -23.03 16.21
N TYR A 839 3.24 -24.12 15.78
CA TYR A 839 2.85 -25.48 16.17
C TYR A 839 2.91 -25.73 17.68
N ILE A 840 3.74 -24.99 18.43
CA ILE A 840 3.85 -25.14 19.90
C ILE A 840 2.53 -24.80 20.60
N TYR A 841 1.80 -23.80 20.10
CA TYR A 841 0.46 -23.52 20.61
C TYR A 841 -0.50 -24.68 20.41
N LEU A 842 -0.42 -25.34 19.24
CA LEU A 842 -1.21 -26.53 18.97
C LEU A 842 -0.81 -27.68 19.89
N VAL A 843 0.50 -27.91 20.12
CA VAL A 843 1.00 -28.90 21.07
C VAL A 843 0.46 -28.61 22.47
N MET A 844 0.50 -27.33 22.93
CA MET A 844 0.02 -26.96 24.25
C MET A 844 -1.50 -27.21 24.42
N VAL A 845 -2.29 -26.83 23.40
CA VAL A 845 -3.74 -27.07 23.39
C VAL A 845 -4.05 -28.55 23.37
N LEU A 846 -3.42 -29.31 22.47
CA LEU A 846 -3.66 -30.76 22.37
C LEU A 846 -3.17 -31.54 23.61
N THR A 847 -2.11 -31.07 24.27
CA THR A 847 -1.66 -31.62 25.55
C THR A 847 -2.69 -31.37 26.64
N ALA A 848 -3.26 -30.14 26.70
CA ALA A 848 -4.30 -29.80 27.68
C ALA A 848 -5.60 -30.63 27.51
N PHE A 849 -5.94 -30.98 26.26
CA PHE A 849 -7.09 -31.82 25.94
C PHE A 849 -6.76 -33.31 25.83
N GLU A 850 -5.53 -33.71 26.15
CA GLU A 850 -5.03 -35.08 26.05
C GLU A 850 -5.22 -35.73 24.66
N ARG A 851 -4.99 -34.96 23.61
CA ARG A 851 -5.19 -35.38 22.21
C ARG A 851 -3.93 -35.19 21.34
N LEU A 852 -2.76 -35.39 21.90
CA LEU A 852 -1.48 -35.28 21.21
C LEU A 852 -1.31 -36.24 20.02
N GLU A 853 -2.05 -37.33 19.99
CA GLU A 853 -2.10 -38.22 18.83
C GLU A 853 -2.51 -37.52 17.54
N TRP A 854 -3.43 -36.55 17.64
CA TRP A 854 -3.88 -35.78 16.48
C TRP A 854 -2.76 -34.92 15.89
N PHE A 855 -1.86 -34.46 16.76
CA PHE A 855 -0.69 -33.66 16.29
C PHE A 855 0.22 -34.53 15.43
N VAL A 856 0.55 -35.76 15.85
CA VAL A 856 1.45 -36.66 15.11
C VAL A 856 0.85 -37.02 13.76
N TRP A 857 -0.43 -37.40 13.69
CA TRP A 857 -1.10 -37.76 12.46
C TRP A 857 -1.24 -36.55 11.49
N SER A 858 -1.70 -35.41 11.98
CA SER A 858 -1.84 -34.22 11.16
C SER A 858 -0.51 -33.70 10.64
N SER A 859 0.55 -33.78 11.45
CA SER A 859 1.91 -33.37 11.04
C SER A 859 2.51 -34.33 10.01
N ALA A 860 2.28 -35.67 10.16
CA ALA A 860 2.69 -36.66 9.18
C ALA A 860 2.03 -36.41 7.81
N ILE A 861 0.73 -36.11 7.80
CA ILE A 861 -0.01 -35.80 6.56
C ILE A 861 0.47 -34.45 5.99
N GLY A 862 0.51 -33.42 6.82
CA GLY A 862 0.83 -32.02 6.41
C GLY A 862 2.23 -31.87 5.81
N ALA A 863 3.25 -32.49 6.42
CA ALA A 863 4.61 -32.44 5.93
C ALA A 863 4.76 -33.11 4.56
N ASN A 864 4.03 -34.19 4.32
CA ASN A 864 4.06 -34.87 3.01
C ASN A 864 3.25 -34.15 1.95
N LEU A 865 2.09 -33.59 2.27
CA LEU A 865 1.33 -32.75 1.35
C LEU A 865 2.12 -31.52 0.93
N PHE A 866 2.97 -30.97 1.80
CA PHE A 866 3.75 -29.78 1.52
C PHE A 866 4.77 -30.00 0.39
N TRP A 867 5.67 -30.99 0.50
CA TRP A 867 6.68 -31.21 -0.56
C TRP A 867 6.03 -31.69 -1.87
N ILE A 868 4.94 -32.47 -1.80
CA ILE A 868 4.16 -32.86 -2.98
C ILE A 868 3.59 -31.63 -3.68
N SER A 869 2.97 -30.71 -2.94
CA SER A 869 2.39 -29.46 -3.48
C SER A 869 3.45 -28.54 -4.10
N LEU A 870 4.67 -28.51 -3.52
CA LEU A 870 5.80 -27.78 -4.11
C LEU A 870 6.14 -28.31 -5.51
N TRP A 871 6.24 -29.64 -5.66
CA TRP A 871 6.58 -30.26 -6.94
C TRP A 871 5.46 -30.18 -7.97
N LEU A 872 4.21 -30.26 -7.55
CA LEU A 872 3.06 -30.02 -8.42
C LEU A 872 3.03 -28.57 -8.93
N GLY A 873 3.33 -27.61 -8.04
CA GLY A 873 3.45 -26.20 -8.40
C GLY A 873 4.57 -25.92 -9.42
N VAL A 874 5.73 -26.58 -9.24
CA VAL A 874 6.86 -26.50 -10.19
C VAL A 874 6.51 -27.13 -11.53
N ARG A 875 5.80 -28.26 -11.55
CA ARG A 875 5.33 -28.90 -12.80
C ARG A 875 4.34 -28.03 -13.56
N ALA A 876 3.36 -27.44 -12.87
CA ALA A 876 2.38 -26.56 -13.48
C ALA A 876 2.99 -25.27 -14.09
N GLN A 877 4.12 -24.80 -13.55
CA GLN A 877 4.88 -23.67 -14.10
C GLN A 877 5.81 -24.06 -15.28
N ARG A 878 6.10 -25.33 -15.48
CA ARG A 878 6.85 -25.82 -16.65
C ARG A 878 5.95 -26.12 -17.84
N ALA A 879 4.66 -26.33 -17.56
CA ALA A 879 3.65 -26.60 -18.58
C ALA A 879 2.97 -25.32 -19.12
N ARG A 880 3.25 -24.17 -18.48
CA ARG A 880 2.94 -22.80 -18.96
C ARG A 880 4.23 -22.13 -19.46
#